data_eed65b85ef32b08bfc23f758dcff6ab5
#
_entry.id   eed65b85ef32b08bfc23f758dcff6ab5
#
_cell.length_a   1.000
_cell.length_b   1.000
_cell.length_c   1.000
_cell.angle_alpha   90.00
_cell.angle_beta   90.00
_cell.angle_gamma   90.00
#
_symmetry.space_group_name_H-M   'P 1'
#
loop_
_entity.id
_entity.type
_entity.pdbx_description
1 polymer ?
#
loop_
_entity_poly.entity_id
_entity_poly.type
_entity_poly.pdbx_seq_one_letter_code
_entity_poly.pdbx_strand_id
1 'polypeptide(L)'
;MNMERVILYTWQDVENYLYSKKNSWPLEWIKIDVYSTEIVIYSKAVDEMLRKVTDRFFLNNLREYYVDDNIQLFVTNTKLSISFEETEEERESTKPFPLFKDFSYVVTENVEELPALQGKPVIAFHSYKGGVGRTLSLITFVRTMIEQYGTQKKVLIVDGDIEAPGLTWLGQEQYGSYEFSYIDLLNVISAKGIDEGIYNNISHVLEGSYLKFHDTRLDVEQFFIPTYRNENQLLDIYSKPERIMAGEKNKYVISDALSKLGELLKVDAVLVDLRAGISEYSSPLLFDPRVKKIIVTSTSSQSITGTTLLLKQLKKQKNNQITNILLTMVNRKAISKTEMDRIYECLLQECDAKYEDVSDEIGKLDMIAEVEKQDTLIHLGNLDEICDLLDSASNITQVYQNIVKNIFVVKEDHDKFTDEQIALFRDHLNEIARENVTAEGNDKVNLLITKSVMQLGNFTRDVPKINILGAKGSGKTYLFKQMLAAKTWSEFLNIIGKEDYSNQETLICPVLCSDDRKYFIDLLNGCLERCKTNIPKVRAKQDLFSNNERIIRAAVEETFSENQWIEEWEKLIWNMFDEISGWSDLNEYLTTINKRVIFIFDGLENLLFSDTAENILEKKAVKALCKGVMNHLYEYHLENIGMIVFMRKDMAESAIDINFEQFRNQYQKYELNWEQEDALKLAWKLADNAAKKSNISLADDTIPIYNLSNNVIEQNLNKVWGKKMGPDGSKTAGTNRWVRASLSDFNGQLQARDIVRFLKYATMGNDEGKREYHDRLLTPDAMKGAVQEASKEKLDEVEREIQPLKKSFQILKEISKDKKQVPLLPSVLEKLPSEDMKLLERHGYLIETDGEYYIPESIRYALGYNKTKRGGIKLVSLLANK
;
A
#
# COMPACT_ATOMS: atom_id res chain seq x y z
N MET A 1 -28.19 28.41 -10.64
CA MET A 1 -28.16 27.20 -11.47
C MET A 1 -28.20 27.67 -12.92
N ASN A 2 -27.05 27.63 -13.62
CA ASN A 2 -27.02 27.81 -15.05
C ASN A 2 -27.73 26.61 -15.65
N MET A 3 -28.90 26.80 -16.23
CA MET A 3 -29.50 25.77 -17.09
C MET A 3 -28.61 25.64 -18.32
N GLU A 4 -27.96 24.47 -18.45
CA GLU A 4 -27.27 24.14 -19.70
C GLU A 4 -28.27 24.28 -20.86
N ARG A 5 -27.92 25.07 -21.84
CA ARG A 5 -28.75 25.26 -23.02
C ARG A 5 -28.81 23.95 -23.78
N VAL A 6 -30.01 23.37 -23.89
CA VAL A 6 -30.24 22.15 -24.69
C VAL A 6 -30.09 22.52 -26.16
N ILE A 7 -29.24 21.77 -26.89
CA ILE A 7 -29.07 21.96 -28.34
C ILE A 7 -29.41 20.67 -29.04
N LEU A 8 -30.36 20.72 -29.99
CA LEU A 8 -30.84 19.56 -30.75
C LEU A 8 -30.43 19.68 -32.21
N TYR A 9 -29.38 18.93 -32.61
CA TYR A 9 -28.89 18.93 -34.00
C TYR A 9 -29.55 17.83 -34.84
N THR A 10 -29.84 16.70 -34.21
CA THR A 10 -30.35 15.49 -34.87
C THR A 10 -31.52 14.90 -34.10
N TRP A 11 -32.24 13.99 -34.75
CA TRP A 11 -33.32 13.20 -34.12
C TRP A 11 -32.80 12.38 -32.93
N GLN A 12 -31.51 11.97 -32.96
CA GLN A 12 -30.89 11.25 -31.85
C GLN A 12 -30.75 12.15 -30.60
N ASP A 13 -30.46 13.43 -30.77
CA ASP A 13 -30.40 14.38 -29.66
C ASP A 13 -31.80 14.55 -29.06
N VAL A 14 -32.83 14.58 -29.87
CA VAL A 14 -34.24 14.61 -29.43
C VAL A 14 -34.55 13.36 -28.61
N GLU A 15 -34.23 12.18 -29.13
CA GLU A 15 -34.43 10.90 -28.45
C GLU A 15 -33.73 10.90 -27.07
N ASN A 16 -32.43 11.22 -27.04
CA ASN A 16 -31.65 11.26 -25.82
C ASN A 16 -32.21 12.25 -24.81
N TYR A 17 -32.64 13.42 -25.27
CA TYR A 17 -33.25 14.41 -24.40
C TYR A 17 -34.56 13.92 -23.81
N LEU A 18 -35.46 13.40 -24.63
CA LEU A 18 -36.77 12.90 -24.20
C LEU A 18 -36.59 11.81 -23.15
N TYR A 19 -35.67 10.85 -23.37
CA TYR A 19 -35.39 9.80 -22.40
C TYR A 19 -34.72 10.29 -21.14
N SER A 20 -33.91 11.34 -21.21
CA SER A 20 -33.33 11.99 -20.00
C SER A 20 -34.42 12.58 -19.08
N LYS A 21 -35.60 12.90 -19.67
CA LYS A 21 -36.78 13.44 -18.97
C LYS A 21 -37.86 12.38 -18.68
N LYS A 22 -37.54 11.09 -18.77
CA LYS A 22 -38.54 10.00 -18.62
C LYS A 22 -39.30 10.05 -17.29
N ASN A 23 -38.65 10.45 -16.22
CA ASN A 23 -39.32 10.61 -14.92
C ASN A 23 -40.40 11.72 -14.88
N SER A 24 -40.36 12.62 -15.86
CA SER A 24 -41.33 13.71 -16.01
C SER A 24 -42.29 13.52 -17.18
N TRP A 25 -42.27 12.37 -17.83
CA TRP A 25 -43.23 12.05 -18.89
C TRP A 25 -44.64 12.02 -18.38
N PRO A 26 -45.61 12.46 -19.17
CA PRO A 26 -47.02 12.25 -18.89
C PRO A 26 -47.30 10.78 -18.56
N LEU A 27 -48.24 10.53 -17.67
CA LEU A 27 -48.63 9.18 -17.27
C LEU A 27 -49.20 8.36 -18.43
N GLU A 28 -49.75 9.03 -19.39
CA GLU A 28 -50.34 8.48 -20.60
C GLU A 28 -49.28 7.91 -21.55
N TRP A 29 -48.03 8.37 -21.49
CA TRP A 29 -46.95 7.90 -22.37
C TRP A 29 -46.42 6.56 -21.89
N ILE A 30 -46.45 5.54 -22.72
CA ILE A 30 -45.92 4.20 -22.43
C ILE A 30 -44.48 4.09 -22.95
N LYS A 31 -44.28 4.44 -24.20
CA LYS A 31 -43.05 4.34 -24.96
C LYS A 31 -42.95 5.49 -25.94
N ILE A 32 -41.72 5.84 -26.34
CA ILE A 32 -41.45 6.80 -27.43
C ILE A 32 -40.42 6.18 -28.34
N ASP A 33 -40.67 6.22 -29.62
CA ASP A 33 -39.67 5.94 -30.66
C ASP A 33 -39.45 7.21 -31.47
N VAL A 34 -38.17 7.56 -31.71
CA VAL A 34 -37.78 8.75 -32.46
C VAL A 34 -37.07 8.35 -33.74
N TYR A 35 -37.62 8.76 -34.86
CA TYR A 35 -37.08 8.52 -36.19
C TYR A 35 -36.56 9.81 -36.82
N SER A 36 -35.91 9.71 -37.97
CA SER A 36 -35.33 10.86 -38.64
C SER A 36 -36.37 11.88 -39.14
N THR A 37 -37.64 11.50 -39.17
CA THR A 37 -38.77 12.32 -39.70
C THR A 37 -39.89 12.51 -38.69
N GLU A 38 -39.98 11.69 -37.65
CA GLU A 38 -41.10 11.73 -36.69
C GLU A 38 -40.76 11.21 -35.31
N ILE A 39 -41.60 11.57 -34.36
CA ILE A 39 -41.61 11.06 -32.97
C ILE A 39 -42.92 10.30 -32.79
N VAL A 40 -42.86 9.00 -32.55
CA VAL A 40 -44.04 8.18 -32.27
C VAL A 40 -44.19 8.00 -30.75
N ILE A 41 -45.33 8.42 -30.23
CA ILE A 41 -45.69 8.31 -28.81
C ILE A 41 -46.73 7.21 -28.66
N TYR A 42 -46.41 6.15 -27.93
CA TYR A 42 -47.30 5.03 -27.66
C TYR A 42 -48.07 5.23 -26.35
N SER A 43 -49.38 4.97 -26.40
CA SER A 43 -50.32 5.12 -25.32
C SER A 43 -51.35 3.98 -25.30
N LYS A 44 -52.08 3.79 -24.18
CA LYS A 44 -53.23 2.85 -24.11
C LYS A 44 -54.43 3.34 -24.89
N ALA A 45 -54.56 4.66 -25.12
CA ALA A 45 -55.61 5.28 -25.89
C ALA A 45 -55.09 6.55 -26.56
N VAL A 46 -55.50 6.78 -27.81
CA VAL A 46 -55.17 8.00 -28.56
C VAL A 46 -56.38 8.95 -28.52
N ASP A 47 -56.44 9.84 -27.57
CA ASP A 47 -57.52 10.77 -27.34
C ASP A 47 -57.06 12.23 -27.30
N GLU A 48 -58.01 13.17 -27.14
CA GLU A 48 -57.69 14.60 -27.04
C GLU A 48 -56.89 14.93 -25.76
N MET A 49 -57.00 14.12 -24.71
CA MET A 49 -56.26 14.30 -23.47
C MET A 49 -54.78 14.00 -23.69
N LEU A 50 -54.43 12.91 -24.39
CA LEU A 50 -53.04 12.55 -24.74
C LEU A 50 -52.37 13.70 -25.52
N ARG A 51 -53.07 14.30 -26.48
CA ARG A 51 -52.55 15.46 -27.25
C ARG A 51 -52.26 16.65 -26.33
N LYS A 52 -53.18 17.01 -25.47
CA LYS A 52 -53.01 18.14 -24.51
C LYS A 52 -51.86 17.96 -23.53
N VAL A 53 -51.67 16.75 -22.99
CA VAL A 53 -50.56 16.49 -22.06
C VAL A 53 -49.25 16.46 -22.81
N THR A 54 -49.19 15.98 -24.05
CA THR A 54 -48.06 16.01 -24.95
C THR A 54 -47.61 17.42 -25.27
N ASP A 55 -48.51 18.27 -25.71
CA ASP A 55 -48.27 19.68 -25.99
C ASP A 55 -47.71 20.40 -24.77
N ARG A 56 -48.31 20.18 -23.60
CA ARG A 56 -47.83 20.75 -22.36
C ARG A 56 -46.41 20.29 -22.02
N PHE A 57 -46.12 19.02 -22.25
CA PHE A 57 -44.77 18.48 -21.98
C PHE A 57 -43.72 19.12 -22.89
N PHE A 58 -43.96 19.20 -24.19
CA PHE A 58 -43.04 19.82 -25.15
C PHE A 58 -42.88 21.31 -24.91
N LEU A 59 -43.94 22.05 -24.64
CA LEU A 59 -43.88 23.46 -24.30
C LEU A 59 -43.11 23.74 -23.03
N ASN A 60 -43.15 22.85 -22.05
CA ASN A 60 -42.43 23.03 -20.80
C ASN A 60 -40.94 22.65 -20.92
N ASN A 61 -40.61 21.69 -21.76
CA ASN A 61 -39.25 21.11 -21.80
C ASN A 61 -38.46 21.51 -23.06
N LEU A 62 -39.11 21.74 -24.21
CA LEU A 62 -38.47 22.02 -25.50
C LEU A 62 -39.14 23.22 -26.21
N ARG A 63 -39.58 24.24 -25.49
CA ARG A 63 -40.30 25.40 -26.02
C ARG A 63 -39.64 26.05 -27.21
N GLU A 64 -38.30 26.15 -27.22
CA GLU A 64 -37.55 26.78 -28.32
C GLU A 64 -37.54 25.96 -29.60
N TYR A 65 -37.81 24.65 -29.50
CA TYR A 65 -37.79 23.68 -30.59
C TYR A 65 -39.18 23.23 -31.01
N TYR A 66 -40.23 23.50 -30.19
CA TYR A 66 -41.62 23.07 -30.46
C TYR A 66 -42.38 24.13 -31.23
N VAL A 67 -42.59 23.88 -32.53
CA VAL A 67 -43.21 24.81 -33.48
C VAL A 67 -44.24 24.06 -34.32
N ASP A 68 -45.51 24.58 -34.36
CA ASP A 68 -46.61 23.98 -35.15
C ASP A 68 -46.77 22.47 -34.94
N ASP A 69 -46.81 22.01 -33.67
CA ASP A 69 -46.93 20.60 -33.28
C ASP A 69 -45.79 19.70 -33.82
N ASN A 70 -44.62 20.28 -34.11
CA ASN A 70 -43.43 19.57 -34.52
C ASN A 70 -42.20 19.98 -33.69
N ILE A 71 -41.21 19.09 -33.62
CA ILE A 71 -39.88 19.47 -33.08
C ILE A 71 -39.00 19.90 -34.26
N GLN A 72 -38.54 21.15 -34.24
CA GLN A 72 -37.65 21.71 -35.25
C GLN A 72 -36.18 21.67 -34.77
N LEU A 73 -35.32 21.00 -35.57
CA LEU A 73 -33.89 20.89 -35.24
C LEU A 73 -33.12 22.20 -35.53
N PHE A 74 -32.08 22.46 -34.71
CA PHE A 74 -31.41 23.75 -34.65
C PHE A 74 -30.70 24.17 -35.95
N VAL A 75 -29.89 23.27 -36.55
CA VAL A 75 -29.05 23.63 -37.71
C VAL A 75 -29.72 23.25 -39.04
N THR A 76 -30.40 22.12 -39.09
CA THR A 76 -30.95 21.58 -40.34
C THR A 76 -32.32 22.12 -40.66
N ASN A 77 -33.02 22.77 -39.71
CA ASN A 77 -34.41 23.16 -39.79
C ASN A 77 -35.36 21.97 -40.11
N THR A 78 -34.88 20.74 -39.95
CA THR A 78 -35.71 19.54 -40.12
C THR A 78 -36.79 19.53 -39.05
N LYS A 79 -38.03 19.27 -39.47
CA LYS A 79 -39.19 19.14 -38.57
C LYS A 79 -39.46 17.65 -38.34
N LEU A 80 -39.51 17.24 -37.07
CA LEU A 80 -39.98 15.92 -36.68
C LEU A 80 -41.43 16.04 -36.29
N SER A 81 -42.32 15.35 -37.05
CA SER A 81 -43.76 15.31 -36.72
C SER A 81 -43.99 14.46 -35.47
N ILE A 82 -45.04 14.77 -34.74
CA ILE A 82 -45.44 13.99 -33.57
C ILE A 82 -46.65 13.13 -33.95
N SER A 83 -46.49 11.82 -33.93
CA SER A 83 -47.57 10.85 -34.19
C SER A 83 -47.87 10.04 -32.91
N PHE A 84 -49.05 9.43 -32.88
CA PHE A 84 -49.53 8.67 -31.76
C PHE A 84 -50.00 7.29 -32.20
N GLU A 85 -49.62 6.26 -31.45
CA GLU A 85 -50.04 4.90 -31.68
C GLU A 85 -50.57 4.23 -30.39
N GLU A 86 -51.61 3.37 -30.56
CA GLU A 86 -52.08 2.58 -29.43
C GLU A 86 -51.24 1.35 -29.21
N THR A 87 -50.97 1.00 -27.92
CA THR A 87 -50.24 -0.21 -27.58
C THR A 87 -50.82 -0.87 -26.34
N GLU A 88 -50.82 -2.21 -26.34
CA GLU A 88 -51.14 -3.04 -25.17
C GLU A 88 -49.97 -3.25 -24.21
N GLU A 89 -48.75 -2.81 -24.59
CA GLU A 89 -47.56 -2.93 -23.75
C GLU A 89 -47.68 -2.18 -22.42
N GLU A 90 -47.00 -2.68 -21.39
CA GLU A 90 -46.88 -1.97 -20.14
C GLU A 90 -45.74 -0.96 -20.25
N ARG A 91 -45.84 0.12 -19.45
CA ARG A 91 -44.79 1.15 -19.43
C ARG A 91 -43.48 0.53 -18.95
N GLU A 92 -42.48 0.47 -19.83
CA GLU A 92 -41.13 0.03 -19.46
C GLU A 92 -40.55 0.89 -18.35
N SER A 93 -39.99 0.28 -17.33
CA SER A 93 -39.40 0.96 -16.18
C SER A 93 -38.18 1.82 -16.55
N THR A 94 -37.42 1.42 -17.56
CA THR A 94 -36.23 2.15 -18.02
C THR A 94 -35.98 1.89 -19.49
N LYS A 95 -35.70 2.94 -20.31
CA LYS A 95 -35.01 2.69 -21.57
C LYS A 95 -33.55 2.47 -21.30
N PRO A 96 -33.00 1.42 -21.85
CA PRO A 96 -31.57 1.27 -21.98
C PRO A 96 -30.99 2.42 -22.79
N PHE A 97 -30.15 3.23 -22.18
CA PHE A 97 -29.31 4.14 -22.93
C PHE A 97 -28.30 3.31 -23.74
N PRO A 98 -28.26 3.40 -25.07
CA PRO A 98 -27.14 2.86 -25.80
C PRO A 98 -25.91 3.61 -25.34
N LEU A 99 -24.94 2.91 -24.78
CA LEU A 99 -23.62 3.47 -24.48
C LEU A 99 -22.87 3.83 -25.75
N PHE A 100 -23.21 3.14 -26.86
CA PHE A 100 -22.67 3.33 -28.19
C PHE A 100 -23.75 3.05 -29.21
N LYS A 101 -23.62 3.73 -30.35
CA LYS A 101 -24.61 3.87 -31.43
C LYS A 101 -25.67 2.75 -31.59
N ASP A 102 -25.26 1.52 -31.63
CA ASP A 102 -26.15 0.42 -31.93
C ASP A 102 -26.11 -0.69 -30.86
N PHE A 103 -25.39 -0.48 -29.77
CA PHE A 103 -25.31 -1.41 -28.67
C PHE A 103 -25.94 -0.85 -27.41
N SER A 104 -27.08 -1.37 -27.07
CA SER A 104 -27.70 -1.16 -25.78
C SER A 104 -27.00 -1.98 -24.70
N TYR A 105 -25.73 -1.66 -24.37
CA TYR A 105 -25.12 -2.11 -23.12
C TYR A 105 -25.70 -1.29 -21.98
N VAL A 106 -26.86 -1.77 -21.58
CA VAL A 106 -27.69 -1.10 -20.63
C VAL A 106 -27.17 -1.36 -19.24
N VAL A 107 -26.90 -0.29 -18.54
CA VAL A 107 -26.92 -0.29 -17.10
C VAL A 107 -28.37 -0.15 -16.66
N THR A 108 -29.06 -1.25 -16.44
CA THR A 108 -30.34 -1.25 -15.75
C THR A 108 -30.08 -1.33 -14.25
N GLU A 109 -30.78 -0.53 -13.46
CA GLU A 109 -30.71 -0.61 -11.98
C GLU A 109 -31.19 -1.98 -11.43
N ASN A 110 -31.91 -2.75 -12.22
CA ASN A 110 -32.39 -4.10 -11.92
C ASN A 110 -31.81 -5.13 -12.89
N VAL A 111 -30.50 -5.39 -12.78
CA VAL A 111 -29.89 -6.52 -13.49
C VAL A 111 -30.21 -7.79 -12.71
N GLU A 112 -30.92 -8.71 -13.32
CA GLU A 112 -30.88 -10.12 -12.89
C GLU A 112 -29.41 -10.53 -12.80
N GLU A 113 -29.03 -11.23 -11.74
CA GLU A 113 -27.65 -11.71 -11.58
C GLU A 113 -27.35 -12.64 -12.78
N LEU A 114 -26.37 -12.22 -13.58
CA LEU A 114 -25.90 -13.04 -14.69
C LEU A 114 -25.29 -14.34 -14.12
N PRO A 115 -25.58 -15.49 -14.75
CA PRO A 115 -24.94 -16.74 -14.33
C PRO A 115 -23.42 -16.60 -14.46
N ALA A 116 -22.67 -17.22 -13.56
CA ALA A 116 -21.21 -17.24 -13.64
C ALA A 116 -20.74 -17.80 -14.99
N LEU A 117 -19.56 -17.36 -15.45
CA LEU A 117 -18.93 -17.97 -16.62
C LEU A 117 -18.73 -19.46 -16.36
N GLN A 118 -19.18 -20.31 -17.29
CA GLN A 118 -19.20 -21.77 -17.12
C GLN A 118 -17.87 -22.45 -17.47
N GLY A 119 -16.83 -21.68 -17.77
CA GLY A 119 -15.51 -22.19 -18.13
C GLY A 119 -14.41 -21.46 -17.37
N LYS A 120 -13.35 -21.13 -18.08
CA LYS A 120 -12.18 -20.46 -17.47
C LYS A 120 -12.38 -18.95 -17.37
N PRO A 121 -11.73 -18.30 -16.38
CA PRO A 121 -11.83 -16.85 -16.23
C PRO A 121 -11.31 -16.13 -17.47
N VAL A 122 -12.03 -15.09 -17.89
CA VAL A 122 -11.65 -14.20 -19.00
C VAL A 122 -11.11 -12.91 -18.40
N ILE A 123 -9.94 -12.48 -18.89
CA ILE A 123 -9.22 -11.29 -18.43
C ILE A 123 -8.97 -10.39 -19.62
N ALA A 124 -9.56 -9.21 -19.63
CA ALA A 124 -9.43 -8.23 -20.70
C ALA A 124 -8.39 -7.16 -20.33
N PHE A 125 -7.40 -6.98 -21.19
CA PHE A 125 -6.48 -5.86 -21.17
C PHE A 125 -7.07 -4.73 -22.01
N HIS A 126 -7.29 -3.58 -21.42
CA HIS A 126 -7.93 -2.46 -22.11
C HIS A 126 -7.26 -1.13 -21.79
N SER A 127 -7.31 -0.19 -22.72
CA SER A 127 -6.87 1.19 -22.52
C SER A 127 -7.80 2.16 -23.21
N TYR A 128 -8.02 3.34 -22.63
CA TYR A 128 -8.79 4.38 -23.31
C TYR A 128 -8.04 4.99 -24.49
N LYS A 129 -6.71 5.15 -24.36
CA LYS A 129 -5.85 5.75 -25.39
C LYS A 129 -4.92 4.68 -26.00
N GLY A 130 -4.75 4.74 -27.32
CA GLY A 130 -3.73 3.92 -28.01
C GLY A 130 -2.30 4.33 -27.67
N GLY A 131 -1.36 3.41 -27.83
CA GLY A 131 0.06 3.67 -27.62
C GLY A 131 0.50 3.80 -26.16
N VAL A 132 -0.30 3.35 -25.22
CA VAL A 132 0.03 3.35 -23.78
C VAL A 132 0.67 2.04 -23.30
N GLY A 133 1.04 1.14 -24.20
CA GLY A 133 1.69 -0.13 -23.86
C GLY A 133 0.75 -1.25 -23.41
N ARG A 134 -0.52 -1.26 -23.85
CA ARG A 134 -1.51 -2.29 -23.52
C ARG A 134 -1.06 -3.69 -23.96
N THR A 135 -0.75 -3.86 -25.25
CA THR A 135 -0.27 -5.13 -25.82
C THR A 135 1.02 -5.59 -25.14
N LEU A 136 1.97 -4.67 -24.92
CA LEU A 136 3.20 -4.95 -24.17
C LEU A 136 2.90 -5.38 -22.72
N SER A 137 1.87 -4.79 -22.09
CA SER A 137 1.45 -5.20 -20.75
C SER A 137 0.92 -6.63 -20.71
N LEU A 138 0.19 -7.07 -21.74
CA LEU A 138 -0.26 -8.45 -21.85
C LEU A 138 0.95 -9.39 -22.07
N ILE A 139 1.86 -9.06 -22.98
CA ILE A 139 3.09 -9.83 -23.20
C ILE A 139 3.91 -9.95 -21.91
N THR A 140 4.12 -8.84 -21.21
CA THR A 140 4.85 -8.83 -19.93
C THR A 140 4.17 -9.69 -18.87
N PHE A 141 2.83 -9.64 -18.81
CA PHE A 141 2.07 -10.50 -17.90
C PHE A 141 2.29 -11.98 -18.19
N VAL A 142 2.19 -12.40 -19.47
CA VAL A 142 2.43 -13.81 -19.88
C VAL A 142 3.88 -14.21 -19.60
N ARG A 143 4.85 -13.37 -19.94
CA ARG A 143 6.26 -13.62 -19.68
C ARG A 143 6.55 -13.79 -18.19
N THR A 144 6.00 -12.92 -17.36
CA THR A 144 6.12 -13.02 -15.88
C THR A 144 5.42 -14.27 -15.33
N MET A 145 4.29 -14.68 -15.91
CA MET A 145 3.63 -15.94 -15.57
C MET A 145 4.53 -17.15 -15.88
N ILE A 146 5.15 -17.16 -17.05
CA ILE A 146 6.09 -18.22 -17.44
C ILE A 146 7.30 -18.26 -16.50
N GLU A 147 7.86 -17.10 -16.15
CA GLU A 147 8.96 -17.00 -15.19
C GLU A 147 8.61 -17.63 -13.83
N GLN A 148 7.38 -17.40 -13.35
CA GLN A 148 6.92 -17.89 -12.04
C GLN A 148 6.50 -19.35 -12.03
N TYR A 149 5.85 -19.82 -13.07
CA TYR A 149 5.17 -21.13 -13.09
C TYR A 149 5.67 -22.07 -14.19
N GLY A 150 6.56 -21.62 -15.08
CA GLY A 150 7.05 -22.43 -16.20
C GLY A 150 5.94 -22.93 -17.09
N THR A 151 5.89 -24.23 -17.34
CA THR A 151 4.86 -24.92 -18.13
C THR A 151 3.64 -25.35 -17.32
N GLN A 152 3.62 -25.09 -16.00
CA GLN A 152 2.51 -25.48 -15.11
C GLN A 152 1.26 -24.67 -15.35
N LYS A 153 1.39 -23.45 -15.87
CA LYS A 153 0.27 -22.57 -16.21
C LYS A 153 0.18 -22.35 -17.70
N LYS A 154 -1.03 -22.52 -18.24
CA LYS A 154 -1.35 -22.29 -19.64
C LYS A 154 -2.43 -21.26 -19.78
N VAL A 155 -2.34 -20.44 -20.83
CA VAL A 155 -3.36 -19.43 -21.14
C VAL A 155 -3.75 -19.53 -22.63
N LEU A 156 -4.99 -19.09 -22.91
CA LEU A 156 -5.44 -18.77 -24.25
C LEU A 156 -5.32 -17.27 -24.46
N ILE A 157 -4.48 -16.84 -25.38
CA ILE A 157 -4.29 -15.43 -25.71
C ILE A 157 -5.17 -15.11 -26.92
N VAL A 158 -5.90 -14.02 -26.87
CA VAL A 158 -6.80 -13.56 -27.94
C VAL A 158 -6.44 -12.14 -28.33
N ASP A 159 -6.12 -11.92 -29.59
CA ASP A 159 -5.98 -10.57 -30.14
C ASP A 159 -7.35 -10.07 -30.58
N GLY A 160 -8.00 -9.26 -29.75
CA GLY A 160 -9.30 -8.68 -30.00
C GLY A 160 -9.23 -7.24 -30.58
N ASP A 161 -8.04 -6.75 -30.94
CA ASP A 161 -7.87 -5.45 -31.59
C ASP A 161 -8.06 -5.57 -33.11
N ILE A 162 -9.31 -5.54 -33.57
CA ILE A 162 -9.67 -5.77 -34.97
C ILE A 162 -9.06 -4.73 -35.92
N GLU A 163 -8.82 -3.51 -35.48
CA GLU A 163 -8.34 -2.44 -36.34
C GLU A 163 -6.82 -2.24 -36.31
N ALA A 164 -6.16 -2.62 -35.22
CA ALA A 164 -4.71 -2.46 -35.07
C ALA A 164 -4.09 -3.66 -34.32
N PRO A 165 -4.22 -4.87 -34.85
CA PRO A 165 -3.86 -6.11 -34.16
C PRO A 165 -2.36 -6.25 -33.98
N GLY A 166 -1.85 -6.02 -32.78
CA GLY A 166 -0.43 -6.08 -32.46
C GLY A 166 0.09 -7.50 -32.29
N LEU A 167 -0.63 -8.34 -31.53
CA LEU A 167 -0.22 -9.72 -31.26
C LEU A 167 -0.29 -10.60 -32.51
N THR A 168 -1.26 -10.34 -33.38
CA THR A 168 -1.44 -11.08 -34.64
C THR A 168 -0.22 -10.96 -35.55
N TRP A 169 0.36 -9.75 -35.68
CA TRP A 169 1.59 -9.54 -36.45
C TRP A 169 2.77 -10.32 -35.85
N LEU A 170 2.95 -10.27 -34.55
CA LEU A 170 4.02 -11.02 -33.87
C LEU A 170 3.85 -12.54 -34.06
N GLY A 171 2.61 -13.03 -34.00
CA GLY A 171 2.34 -14.45 -34.24
C GLY A 171 2.54 -14.88 -35.70
N GLN A 172 2.14 -14.05 -36.67
CA GLN A 172 2.38 -14.33 -38.09
C GLN A 172 3.85 -14.32 -38.44
N GLU A 173 4.68 -13.54 -37.78
CA GLU A 173 6.11 -13.56 -37.92
C GLU A 173 6.72 -14.91 -37.50
N GLN A 174 6.14 -15.53 -36.44
CA GLN A 174 6.58 -16.84 -35.95
C GLN A 174 6.06 -18.01 -36.79
N TYR A 175 4.82 -18.00 -37.24
CA TYR A 175 4.09 -19.16 -37.81
C TYR A 175 3.51 -18.90 -39.20
N GLY A 176 3.61 -17.71 -39.74
CA GLY A 176 3.14 -17.32 -41.07
C GLY A 176 1.64 -17.11 -41.18
N SER A 177 0.80 -18.11 -40.90
CA SER A 177 -0.67 -18.01 -40.96
C SER A 177 -1.31 -18.97 -39.97
N TYR A 178 -2.56 -18.71 -39.66
CA TYR A 178 -3.37 -19.49 -38.71
C TYR A 178 -4.61 -20.08 -39.42
N GLU A 179 -5.17 -21.15 -38.88
CA GLU A 179 -6.37 -21.80 -39.44
C GLU A 179 -7.67 -21.16 -38.94
N PHE A 180 -7.66 -20.52 -37.76
CA PHE A 180 -8.80 -19.90 -37.10
C PHE A 180 -8.44 -18.55 -36.47
N SER A 181 -9.38 -17.60 -36.51
CA SER A 181 -9.18 -16.25 -36.03
C SER A 181 -10.31 -15.75 -35.13
N TYR A 182 -10.10 -14.64 -34.46
CA TYR A 182 -11.16 -13.97 -33.68
C TYR A 182 -12.31 -13.49 -34.55
N ILE A 183 -12.01 -13.02 -35.78
CA ILE A 183 -13.05 -12.66 -36.77
C ILE A 183 -13.87 -13.90 -37.14
N ASP A 184 -13.26 -15.07 -37.28
CA ASP A 184 -14.02 -16.31 -37.56
C ASP A 184 -14.95 -16.66 -36.39
N LEU A 185 -14.46 -16.52 -35.15
CA LEU A 185 -15.30 -16.71 -33.95
C LEU A 185 -16.52 -15.79 -33.97
N LEU A 186 -16.32 -14.49 -34.23
CA LEU A 186 -17.38 -13.52 -34.32
C LEU A 186 -18.37 -13.86 -35.43
N ASN A 187 -17.88 -14.33 -36.58
CA ASN A 187 -18.72 -14.77 -37.72
C ASN A 187 -19.57 -16.00 -37.34
N VAL A 188 -18.99 -16.97 -36.67
CA VAL A 188 -19.71 -18.17 -36.20
C VAL A 188 -20.82 -17.79 -35.23
N ILE A 189 -20.49 -16.94 -34.23
CA ILE A 189 -21.51 -16.44 -33.28
C ILE A 189 -22.64 -15.73 -34.02
N SER A 190 -22.33 -14.85 -34.98
CA SER A 190 -23.33 -14.05 -35.68
C SER A 190 -24.22 -14.86 -36.63
N ALA A 191 -23.73 -15.99 -37.16
CA ALA A 191 -24.42 -16.79 -38.17
C ALA A 191 -25.50 -17.71 -37.58
N LYS A 192 -25.19 -18.43 -36.52
CA LYS A 192 -26.08 -19.48 -35.99
C LYS A 192 -26.05 -19.60 -34.46
N GLY A 193 -25.29 -18.79 -33.78
CA GLY A 193 -24.92 -19.05 -32.39
C GLY A 193 -23.87 -20.18 -32.26
N ILE A 194 -23.49 -20.53 -31.05
CA ILE A 194 -22.52 -21.59 -30.81
C ILE A 194 -23.15 -22.67 -29.94
N ASP A 195 -23.06 -23.92 -30.38
CA ASP A 195 -23.43 -25.12 -29.66
C ASP A 195 -22.17 -25.92 -29.20
N GLU A 196 -22.36 -26.96 -28.40
CA GLU A 196 -21.27 -27.84 -27.87
C GLU A 196 -20.46 -28.48 -29.00
N GLY A 197 -21.08 -28.86 -30.11
CA GLY A 197 -20.38 -29.45 -31.25
C GLY A 197 -19.48 -28.47 -31.94
N ILE A 198 -19.91 -27.23 -32.10
CA ILE A 198 -19.13 -26.14 -32.71
C ILE A 198 -17.94 -25.79 -31.78
N TYR A 199 -18.16 -25.68 -30.46
CA TYR A 199 -17.06 -25.43 -29.50
C TYR A 199 -15.96 -26.51 -29.60
N ASN A 200 -16.34 -27.81 -29.65
CA ASN A 200 -15.40 -28.89 -29.79
C ASN A 200 -14.59 -28.80 -31.08
N ASN A 201 -15.26 -28.50 -32.20
CA ASN A 201 -14.55 -28.34 -33.48
C ASN A 201 -13.58 -27.18 -33.47
N ILE A 202 -13.96 -26.03 -32.93
CA ILE A 202 -13.07 -24.88 -32.78
C ILE A 202 -11.87 -25.22 -31.87
N SER A 203 -12.12 -25.88 -30.73
CA SER A 203 -11.00 -26.27 -29.81
C SER A 203 -10.00 -27.18 -30.47
N HIS A 204 -10.42 -28.14 -31.31
CA HIS A 204 -9.50 -29.00 -32.07
C HIS A 204 -8.64 -28.22 -33.07
N VAL A 205 -9.21 -27.23 -33.75
CA VAL A 205 -8.45 -26.37 -34.66
C VAL A 205 -7.41 -25.54 -33.87
N LEU A 206 -7.80 -25.05 -32.68
CA LEU A 206 -6.92 -24.25 -31.83
C LEU A 206 -5.81 -25.04 -31.16
N GLU A 207 -5.87 -26.37 -31.11
CA GLU A 207 -4.78 -27.23 -30.62
C GLU A 207 -3.47 -27.06 -31.43
N GLY A 208 -3.53 -26.52 -32.64
CA GLY A 208 -2.37 -26.19 -33.48
C GLY A 208 -2.01 -24.69 -33.52
N SER A 209 -2.67 -23.84 -32.72
CA SER A 209 -2.53 -22.38 -32.78
C SER A 209 -1.86 -21.82 -31.53
N TYR A 210 -0.62 -21.32 -31.68
CA TYR A 210 0.21 -20.88 -30.56
C TYR A 210 0.87 -19.53 -30.78
N LEU A 211 1.30 -18.91 -29.69
CA LEU A 211 2.37 -17.92 -29.57
C LEU A 211 3.49 -18.51 -28.72
N LYS A 212 4.71 -18.43 -29.21
CA LYS A 212 5.90 -18.93 -28.53
C LYS A 212 6.60 -17.81 -27.80
N PHE A 213 6.79 -17.99 -26.49
CA PHE A 213 7.51 -17.08 -25.64
C PHE A 213 8.89 -17.66 -25.33
N HIS A 214 9.92 -16.88 -25.61
CA HIS A 214 11.28 -17.24 -25.24
C HIS A 214 11.53 -16.95 -23.74
N ASP A 215 12.12 -17.91 -23.02
CA ASP A 215 12.69 -17.76 -21.70
C ASP A 215 14.13 -18.23 -21.72
N THR A 216 15.01 -17.63 -20.94
CA THR A 216 16.43 -18.00 -20.80
C THR A 216 16.67 -19.51 -20.57
N ARG A 217 15.61 -20.26 -20.17
CA ARG A 217 15.68 -21.68 -19.85
C ARG A 217 14.97 -22.59 -20.84
N LEU A 218 13.87 -22.12 -21.45
CA LEU A 218 13.08 -22.88 -22.42
C LEU A 218 12.07 -22.02 -23.16
N ASP A 219 11.69 -22.46 -24.33
CA ASP A 219 10.61 -21.90 -25.11
C ASP A 219 9.28 -22.47 -24.64
N VAL A 220 8.31 -21.59 -24.36
CA VAL A 220 6.99 -21.98 -23.87
C VAL A 220 5.91 -21.48 -24.81
N GLU A 221 5.12 -22.42 -25.36
CA GLU A 221 3.99 -22.12 -26.22
C GLU A 221 2.72 -21.91 -25.41
N GLN A 222 1.98 -20.85 -25.74
CA GLN A 222 0.67 -20.54 -25.22
C GLN A 222 -0.36 -20.54 -26.36
N PHE A 223 -1.58 -21.05 -26.14
CA PHE A 223 -2.63 -21.03 -27.15
C PHE A 223 -2.94 -19.63 -27.61
N PHE A 224 -3.22 -19.49 -28.91
CA PHE A 224 -3.43 -18.17 -29.52
C PHE A 224 -4.59 -18.14 -30.49
N ILE A 225 -5.41 -17.11 -30.42
CA ILE A 225 -6.40 -16.73 -31.42
C ILE A 225 -5.99 -15.36 -31.97
N PRO A 226 -5.45 -15.32 -33.22
CA PRO A 226 -5.13 -14.07 -33.88
C PRO A 226 -6.42 -13.32 -34.26
N THR A 227 -6.34 -12.03 -34.48
CA THR A 227 -7.47 -11.24 -34.99
C THR A 227 -7.96 -11.76 -36.32
N TYR A 228 -7.02 -12.05 -37.24
CA TYR A 228 -7.30 -12.58 -38.57
C TYR A 228 -6.28 -13.68 -38.93
N ARG A 229 -6.70 -14.59 -39.83
CA ARG A 229 -5.87 -15.72 -40.27
C ARG A 229 -4.67 -15.31 -41.14
N ASN A 230 -4.92 -14.35 -42.04
CA ASN A 230 -3.95 -13.80 -43.00
C ASN A 230 -4.41 -12.38 -43.43
N GLU A 231 -3.55 -11.67 -44.14
CA GLU A 231 -3.78 -10.28 -44.54
C GLU A 231 -5.08 -10.09 -45.37
N ASN A 232 -5.48 -11.09 -46.18
CA ASN A 232 -6.69 -10.98 -47.00
C ASN A 232 -7.97 -10.91 -46.13
N GLN A 233 -8.01 -11.65 -45.02
CA GLN A 233 -9.18 -11.65 -44.14
C GLN A 233 -9.40 -10.30 -43.46
N LEU A 234 -8.34 -9.48 -43.23
CA LEU A 234 -8.49 -8.16 -42.65
C LEU A 234 -9.40 -7.24 -43.52
N LEU A 235 -9.37 -7.44 -44.83
CA LEU A 235 -10.17 -6.63 -45.77
C LEU A 235 -11.63 -7.14 -45.92
N ASP A 236 -11.92 -8.35 -45.46
CA ASP A 236 -13.18 -9.06 -45.62
C ASP A 236 -13.97 -9.20 -44.30
N ILE A 237 -14.08 -8.13 -43.49
CA ILE A 237 -14.82 -8.16 -42.23
C ILE A 237 -16.34 -8.06 -42.51
N TYR A 238 -17.04 -9.20 -42.44
CA TYR A 238 -18.50 -9.26 -42.60
C TYR A 238 -19.31 -9.19 -41.32
N SER A 239 -18.72 -9.49 -40.16
CA SER A 239 -19.43 -9.48 -38.90
C SER A 239 -19.51 -8.10 -38.33
N LYS A 240 -20.70 -7.52 -38.43
CA LYS A 240 -21.03 -6.28 -37.72
C LYS A 240 -21.46 -6.60 -36.30
N PRO A 241 -21.11 -5.77 -35.32
CA PRO A 241 -21.53 -5.95 -33.94
C PRO A 241 -23.04 -6.14 -33.77
N GLU A 242 -23.85 -5.42 -34.54
CA GLU A 242 -25.33 -5.51 -34.54
C GLU A 242 -25.82 -6.90 -34.87
N ARG A 243 -25.12 -7.61 -35.76
CA ARG A 243 -25.48 -8.98 -36.15
C ARG A 243 -25.18 -9.99 -35.07
N ILE A 244 -24.09 -9.79 -34.34
CA ILE A 244 -23.72 -10.64 -33.20
C ILE A 244 -24.79 -10.58 -32.10
N MET A 245 -25.43 -9.43 -31.93
CA MET A 245 -26.45 -9.19 -30.91
C MET A 245 -27.87 -9.47 -31.36
N ALA A 246 -28.17 -9.43 -32.67
CA ALA A 246 -29.53 -9.41 -33.21
C ALA A 246 -30.35 -10.69 -33.01
N GLY A 247 -29.73 -11.80 -32.65
CA GLY A 247 -30.42 -13.09 -32.43
C GLY A 247 -30.33 -13.64 -31.03
N GLU A 248 -29.58 -13.00 -30.15
CA GLU A 248 -29.20 -13.56 -28.87
C GLU A 248 -29.84 -12.78 -27.71
N LYS A 249 -30.50 -13.51 -26.80
CA LYS A 249 -30.94 -12.94 -25.52
C LYS A 249 -29.77 -12.53 -24.63
N ASN A 250 -28.58 -13.13 -24.85
CA ASN A 250 -27.38 -12.90 -24.10
C ASN A 250 -26.41 -11.94 -24.82
N LYS A 251 -26.35 -10.70 -24.40
CA LYS A 251 -25.42 -9.68 -24.95
C LYS A 251 -23.94 -9.93 -24.66
N TYR A 252 -23.63 -10.90 -23.82
CA TYR A 252 -22.24 -11.25 -23.41
C TYR A 252 -21.81 -12.62 -23.98
N VAL A 253 -22.41 -13.06 -25.05
CA VAL A 253 -22.12 -14.35 -25.70
C VAL A 253 -20.63 -14.54 -26.04
N ILE A 254 -19.90 -13.46 -26.36
CA ILE A 254 -18.47 -13.52 -26.65
C ILE A 254 -17.66 -13.94 -25.39
N SER A 255 -18.00 -13.39 -24.22
CA SER A 255 -17.37 -13.77 -22.96
C SER A 255 -17.62 -15.24 -22.61
N ASP A 256 -18.86 -15.71 -22.82
CA ASP A 256 -19.23 -17.10 -22.58
C ASP A 256 -18.50 -18.04 -23.55
N ALA A 257 -18.40 -17.67 -24.83
CA ALA A 257 -17.71 -18.44 -25.86
C ALA A 257 -16.20 -18.59 -25.50
N LEU A 258 -15.53 -17.49 -25.19
CA LEU A 258 -14.11 -17.50 -24.82
C LEU A 258 -13.86 -18.29 -23.54
N SER A 259 -14.73 -18.15 -22.54
CA SER A 259 -14.63 -18.91 -21.30
C SER A 259 -14.73 -20.42 -21.55
N LYS A 260 -15.68 -20.85 -22.40
CA LYS A 260 -15.91 -22.25 -22.76
C LYS A 260 -14.76 -22.83 -23.56
N LEU A 261 -14.24 -22.10 -24.55
CA LEU A 261 -13.05 -22.51 -25.30
C LEU A 261 -11.83 -22.69 -24.36
N GLY A 262 -11.67 -21.80 -23.40
CA GLY A 262 -10.61 -21.93 -22.38
C GLY A 262 -10.74 -23.22 -21.55
N GLU A 263 -11.97 -23.66 -21.25
CA GLU A 263 -12.23 -24.93 -20.56
C GLU A 263 -11.83 -26.12 -21.42
N LEU A 264 -12.24 -26.15 -22.69
CA LEU A 264 -11.96 -27.24 -23.63
C LEU A 264 -10.46 -27.38 -23.90
N LEU A 265 -9.75 -26.28 -24.06
CA LEU A 265 -8.28 -26.24 -24.21
C LEU A 265 -7.52 -26.50 -22.89
N LYS A 266 -8.25 -26.67 -21.77
CA LYS A 266 -7.68 -26.90 -20.44
C LYS A 266 -6.65 -25.87 -20.01
N VAL A 267 -6.88 -24.61 -20.38
CA VAL A 267 -6.04 -23.49 -19.93
C VAL A 267 -6.45 -23.01 -18.52
N ASP A 268 -5.61 -22.22 -17.87
CA ASP A 268 -5.93 -21.64 -16.56
C ASP A 268 -6.74 -20.33 -16.66
N ALA A 269 -6.53 -19.57 -17.75
CA ALA A 269 -7.25 -18.33 -18.03
C ALA A 269 -7.27 -18.00 -19.53
N VAL A 270 -8.18 -17.14 -19.95
CA VAL A 270 -8.22 -16.53 -21.27
C VAL A 270 -7.84 -15.05 -21.14
N LEU A 271 -6.83 -14.62 -21.89
CA LEU A 271 -6.33 -13.25 -21.89
C LEU A 271 -6.70 -12.58 -23.21
N VAL A 272 -7.37 -11.44 -23.17
CA VAL A 272 -7.83 -10.75 -24.37
C VAL A 272 -7.20 -9.36 -24.47
N ASP A 273 -6.48 -9.10 -25.55
CA ASP A 273 -5.99 -7.74 -25.87
C ASP A 273 -7.12 -7.00 -26.61
N LEU A 274 -7.77 -6.05 -25.93
CA LEU A 274 -8.87 -5.27 -26.49
C LEU A 274 -8.36 -4.00 -27.15
N ARG A 275 -9.05 -3.56 -28.21
CA ARG A 275 -8.79 -2.28 -28.83
C ARG A 275 -8.85 -1.12 -27.83
N ALA A 276 -8.01 -0.11 -28.06
CA ALA A 276 -8.06 1.14 -27.30
C ALA A 276 -9.34 1.94 -27.56
N GLY A 277 -9.76 2.71 -26.59
CA GLY A 277 -11.01 3.48 -26.65
C GLY A 277 -12.23 2.60 -26.40
N ILE A 278 -13.39 3.20 -26.57
CA ILE A 278 -14.65 2.52 -26.40
C ILE A 278 -15.22 2.24 -27.82
N SER A 279 -15.25 0.99 -28.20
CA SER A 279 -15.72 0.54 -29.52
C SER A 279 -16.75 -0.55 -29.37
N GLU A 280 -17.52 -0.77 -30.46
CA GLU A 280 -18.53 -1.81 -30.50
C GLU A 280 -17.93 -3.21 -30.27
N TYR A 281 -16.70 -3.44 -30.72
CA TYR A 281 -16.02 -4.74 -30.60
C TYR A 281 -15.42 -4.98 -29.23
N SER A 282 -15.00 -3.93 -28.50
CA SER A 282 -14.45 -4.07 -27.14
C SER A 282 -15.54 -4.10 -26.07
N SER A 283 -16.68 -3.44 -26.33
CA SER A 283 -17.74 -3.25 -25.34
C SER A 283 -18.34 -4.54 -24.78
N PRO A 284 -18.59 -5.62 -25.56
CA PRO A 284 -19.09 -6.88 -24.99
C PRO A 284 -18.26 -7.49 -23.88
N LEU A 285 -16.95 -7.40 -24.00
CA LEU A 285 -16.02 -7.91 -23.00
C LEU A 285 -15.75 -6.87 -21.90
N LEU A 286 -15.63 -5.60 -22.28
CA LEU A 286 -15.32 -4.51 -21.36
C LEU A 286 -16.45 -4.25 -20.36
N PHE A 287 -17.71 -4.37 -20.78
CA PHE A 287 -18.86 -4.12 -19.92
C PHE A 287 -19.49 -5.40 -19.34
N ASP A 288 -18.96 -6.58 -19.60
CA ASP A 288 -19.40 -7.79 -18.91
C ASP A 288 -18.87 -7.77 -17.45
N PRO A 289 -19.74 -7.74 -16.43
CA PRO A 289 -19.30 -7.71 -15.04
C PRO A 289 -18.55 -8.99 -14.60
N ARG A 290 -18.67 -10.09 -15.34
CA ARG A 290 -18.01 -11.37 -15.07
C ARG A 290 -16.58 -11.43 -15.60
N VAL A 291 -16.23 -10.56 -16.55
CA VAL A 291 -14.86 -10.44 -17.10
C VAL A 291 -13.99 -9.63 -16.16
N LYS A 292 -12.80 -10.13 -15.83
CA LYS A 292 -11.77 -9.39 -15.10
C LYS A 292 -11.11 -8.39 -16.03
N LYS A 293 -10.83 -7.17 -15.55
CA LYS A 293 -10.25 -6.09 -16.36
C LYS A 293 -8.94 -5.59 -15.78
N ILE A 294 -7.93 -5.52 -16.62
CA ILE A 294 -6.68 -4.79 -16.38
C ILE A 294 -6.71 -3.55 -17.27
N ILE A 295 -6.81 -2.39 -16.65
CA ILE A 295 -6.90 -1.11 -17.37
C ILE A 295 -5.51 -0.49 -17.46
N VAL A 296 -5.04 -0.27 -18.68
CA VAL A 296 -3.71 0.32 -18.95
C VAL A 296 -3.87 1.80 -19.31
N THR A 297 -3.12 2.65 -18.64
CA THR A 297 -3.12 4.10 -18.87
C THR A 297 -1.70 4.66 -18.72
N SER A 298 -1.44 5.84 -19.27
CA SER A 298 -0.18 6.55 -19.08
C SER A 298 -0.39 7.82 -18.25
N THR A 299 0.70 8.46 -17.83
CA THR A 299 0.67 9.72 -17.04
C THR A 299 0.21 10.93 -17.85
N SER A 300 -0.06 10.81 -19.15
CA SER A 300 -0.52 11.93 -19.97
C SER A 300 -1.94 12.36 -19.59
N SER A 301 -2.20 13.66 -19.56
CA SER A 301 -3.51 14.24 -19.19
C SER A 301 -4.66 13.64 -20.00
N GLN A 302 -4.51 13.43 -21.30
CA GLN A 302 -5.52 12.80 -22.15
C GLN A 302 -5.82 11.36 -21.76
N SER A 303 -4.77 10.58 -21.42
CA SER A 303 -4.91 9.19 -21.00
C SER A 303 -5.64 9.11 -19.67
N ILE A 304 -5.24 9.93 -18.69
CA ILE A 304 -5.88 9.97 -17.36
C ILE A 304 -7.36 10.41 -17.49
N THR A 305 -7.64 11.50 -18.19
CA THR A 305 -9.03 11.98 -18.36
C THR A 305 -9.92 10.93 -19.02
N GLY A 306 -9.45 10.29 -20.09
CA GLY A 306 -10.19 9.26 -20.77
C GLY A 306 -10.37 7.99 -19.94
N THR A 307 -9.34 7.57 -19.22
CA THR A 307 -9.43 6.44 -18.29
C THR A 307 -10.39 6.73 -17.14
N THR A 308 -10.36 7.93 -16.58
CA THR A 308 -11.33 8.35 -15.54
C THR A 308 -12.77 8.28 -16.06
N LEU A 309 -13.01 8.75 -17.30
CA LEU A 309 -14.33 8.65 -17.95
C LEU A 309 -14.76 7.18 -18.11
N LEU A 310 -13.86 6.31 -18.57
CA LEU A 310 -14.12 4.87 -18.70
C LEU A 310 -14.48 4.26 -17.34
N LEU A 311 -13.66 4.50 -16.31
CA LEU A 311 -13.90 4.00 -14.96
C LEU A 311 -15.25 4.45 -14.42
N LYS A 312 -15.64 5.71 -14.69
CA LYS A 312 -16.96 6.26 -14.34
C LYS A 312 -18.11 5.50 -15.01
N GLN A 313 -17.95 5.07 -16.27
CA GLN A 313 -18.96 4.23 -16.93
C GLN A 313 -18.97 2.81 -16.36
N LEU A 314 -17.81 2.21 -16.16
CA LEU A 314 -17.70 0.86 -15.57
C LEU A 314 -18.29 0.81 -14.15
N LYS A 315 -18.17 1.88 -13.39
CA LYS A 315 -18.72 2.03 -12.04
C LYS A 315 -20.26 1.93 -12.00
N LYS A 316 -20.95 2.30 -13.05
CA LYS A 316 -22.41 2.19 -13.12
C LYS A 316 -22.90 0.75 -13.12
N GLN A 317 -22.04 -0.21 -13.40
CA GLN A 317 -22.36 -1.63 -13.38
C GLN A 317 -22.13 -2.23 -12.00
N LYS A 318 -23.11 -2.95 -11.47
CA LYS A 318 -22.93 -3.75 -10.24
C LYS A 318 -21.93 -4.89 -10.53
N ASN A 319 -21.09 -5.22 -9.57
CA ASN A 319 -20.13 -6.34 -9.60
C ASN A 319 -19.04 -6.25 -10.69
N ASN A 320 -18.72 -5.06 -11.17
CA ASN A 320 -17.64 -4.91 -12.14
C ASN A 320 -16.28 -5.31 -11.53
N GLN A 321 -15.52 -6.15 -12.25
CA GLN A 321 -14.25 -6.71 -11.78
C GLN A 321 -13.06 -6.01 -12.42
N ILE A 322 -12.72 -4.79 -11.96
CA ILE A 322 -11.42 -4.18 -12.25
C ILE A 322 -10.38 -4.80 -11.31
N THR A 323 -9.42 -5.53 -11.87
CA THR A 323 -8.37 -6.20 -11.09
C THR A 323 -7.23 -5.24 -10.78
N ASN A 324 -6.69 -4.58 -11.82
CA ASN A 324 -5.59 -3.63 -11.69
C ASN A 324 -5.72 -2.48 -12.70
N ILE A 325 -5.14 -1.34 -12.31
CA ILE A 325 -4.85 -0.22 -13.20
C ILE A 325 -3.34 -0.16 -13.35
N LEU A 326 -2.85 -0.35 -14.57
CA LEU A 326 -1.43 -0.22 -14.90
C LEU A 326 -1.15 1.20 -15.35
N LEU A 327 -0.45 1.96 -14.54
CA LEU A 327 0.05 3.29 -14.88
C LEU A 327 1.42 3.12 -15.53
N THR A 328 1.45 3.11 -16.85
CA THR A 328 2.64 2.85 -17.66
C THR A 328 3.39 4.13 -18.03
N MET A 329 4.60 3.96 -18.56
CA MET A 329 5.46 5.06 -19.03
C MET A 329 5.72 6.13 -17.95
N VAL A 330 5.79 5.71 -16.69
CA VAL A 330 6.05 6.63 -15.58
C VAL A 330 7.49 7.10 -15.64
N ASN A 331 7.68 8.41 -15.77
CA ASN A 331 9.00 9.03 -15.70
C ASN A 331 9.09 9.85 -14.40
N ARG A 332 9.60 9.24 -13.34
CA ARG A 332 9.74 9.85 -12.01
C ARG A 332 10.62 11.11 -12.00
N LYS A 333 11.51 11.27 -12.98
CA LYS A 333 12.35 12.48 -13.10
C LYS A 333 11.61 13.65 -13.74
N ALA A 334 10.58 13.38 -14.55
CA ALA A 334 9.85 14.38 -15.30
C ALA A 334 8.52 14.79 -14.64
N ILE A 335 7.95 13.94 -13.78
CA ILE A 335 6.67 14.18 -13.15
C ILE A 335 6.86 14.57 -11.67
N SER A 336 6.20 15.66 -11.24
CA SER A 336 6.26 16.07 -9.84
C SER A 336 5.43 15.15 -8.94
N LYS A 337 5.77 15.11 -7.65
CA LYS A 337 5.00 14.36 -6.65
C LYS A 337 3.54 14.81 -6.61
N THR A 338 3.30 16.11 -6.65
CA THR A 338 1.94 16.69 -6.65
C THR A 338 1.11 16.23 -7.85
N GLU A 339 1.72 16.15 -9.04
CA GLU A 339 1.01 15.67 -10.23
C GLU A 339 0.73 14.16 -10.14
N MET A 340 1.64 13.37 -9.59
CA MET A 340 1.38 11.95 -9.33
C MET A 340 0.21 11.77 -8.35
N ASP A 341 0.20 12.52 -7.24
CA ASP A 341 -0.88 12.49 -6.26
C ASP A 341 -2.23 12.84 -6.91
N ARG A 342 -2.25 13.84 -7.81
CA ARG A 342 -3.44 14.19 -8.58
C ARG A 342 -3.91 13.07 -9.52
N ILE A 343 -2.99 12.38 -10.19
CA ILE A 343 -3.31 11.22 -11.03
C ILE A 343 -3.95 10.11 -10.19
N TYR A 344 -3.37 9.79 -9.03
CA TYR A 344 -3.95 8.82 -8.11
C TYR A 344 -5.35 9.24 -7.65
N GLU A 345 -5.51 10.50 -7.26
CA GLU A 345 -6.81 11.02 -6.82
C GLU A 345 -7.87 10.87 -7.92
N CYS A 346 -7.55 11.25 -9.18
CA CYS A 346 -8.46 11.11 -10.31
C CYS A 346 -8.87 9.66 -10.58
N LEU A 347 -7.92 8.72 -10.55
CA LEU A 347 -8.19 7.31 -10.80
C LEU A 347 -8.98 6.67 -9.65
N LEU A 348 -8.62 6.98 -8.39
CA LEU A 348 -9.24 6.40 -7.21
C LEU A 348 -10.68 6.89 -6.99
N GLN A 349 -10.99 8.14 -7.32
CA GLN A 349 -12.35 8.69 -7.20
C GLN A 349 -13.38 7.85 -7.95
N GLU A 350 -13.00 7.24 -9.07
CA GLU A 350 -13.89 6.47 -9.92
C GLU A 350 -13.85 4.96 -9.67
N CYS A 351 -12.91 4.47 -8.85
CA CYS A 351 -12.80 3.04 -8.56
C CYS A 351 -13.75 2.51 -7.49
N ASP A 352 -14.83 3.21 -7.18
CA ASP A 352 -15.93 2.83 -6.29
C ASP A 352 -15.64 2.55 -4.81
N ALA A 353 -16.41 3.10 -3.94
CA ALA A 353 -17.10 2.62 -2.77
C ALA A 353 -17.30 3.69 -1.70
N LYS A 354 -18.08 3.38 -0.72
CA LYS A 354 -18.32 4.20 0.45
C LYS A 354 -17.00 4.46 1.17
N TYR A 355 -16.64 5.72 1.30
CA TYR A 355 -15.34 6.20 1.85
C TYR A 355 -15.34 6.21 3.38
N GLU A 356 -15.74 5.13 4.00
CA GLU A 356 -15.84 5.09 5.46
C GLU A 356 -14.61 4.44 6.11
N ASP A 357 -13.78 3.71 5.34
CA ASP A 357 -12.66 2.93 5.87
C ASP A 357 -11.34 3.19 5.11
N VAL A 358 -10.25 3.40 5.87
CA VAL A 358 -8.87 3.48 5.35
C VAL A 358 -8.49 2.23 4.56
N SER A 359 -8.98 1.05 4.99
CA SER A 359 -8.68 -0.21 4.32
C SER A 359 -9.14 -0.23 2.87
N ASP A 360 -10.32 0.32 2.58
CA ASP A 360 -10.88 0.31 1.24
C ASP A 360 -10.12 1.26 0.30
N GLU A 361 -9.67 2.39 0.82
CA GLU A 361 -8.90 3.36 0.06
C GLU A 361 -7.46 2.89 -0.21
N ILE A 362 -6.79 2.28 0.76
CA ILE A 362 -5.47 1.65 0.56
C ILE A 362 -5.60 0.49 -0.43
N GLY A 363 -6.67 -0.31 -0.35
CA GLY A 363 -6.94 -1.37 -1.31
C GLY A 363 -7.11 -0.85 -2.75
N LYS A 364 -7.65 0.36 -2.92
CA LYS A 364 -7.71 1.03 -4.23
C LYS A 364 -6.32 1.43 -4.73
N LEU A 365 -5.45 1.92 -3.86
CA LEU A 365 -4.06 2.19 -4.22
C LEU A 365 -3.31 0.92 -4.61
N ASP A 366 -3.59 -0.20 -3.95
CA ASP A 366 -3.03 -1.50 -4.32
C ASP A 366 -3.49 -1.98 -5.71
N MET A 367 -4.58 -1.42 -6.24
CA MET A 367 -5.03 -1.68 -7.61
C MET A 367 -4.19 -0.94 -8.66
N ILE A 368 -3.50 0.14 -8.30
CA ILE A 368 -2.68 0.92 -9.23
C ILE A 368 -1.24 0.41 -9.15
N ALA A 369 -0.76 -0.15 -10.26
CA ALA A 369 0.60 -0.61 -10.40
C ALA A 369 1.36 0.32 -11.36
N GLU A 370 2.49 0.85 -10.92
CA GLU A 370 3.32 1.75 -11.72
C GLU A 370 4.38 0.99 -12.50
N VAL A 371 4.44 1.25 -13.80
CA VAL A 371 5.45 0.70 -14.70
C VAL A 371 6.31 1.84 -15.24
N GLU A 372 7.58 1.84 -14.87
CA GLU A 372 8.52 2.87 -15.31
C GLU A 372 8.72 2.85 -16.83
N LYS A 373 8.93 4.04 -17.40
CA LYS A 373 9.25 4.17 -18.81
C LYS A 373 10.62 3.55 -19.10
N GLN A 374 10.67 2.65 -20.08
CA GLN A 374 11.90 2.08 -20.59
C GLN A 374 12.05 2.47 -22.06
N ASP A 375 13.07 3.26 -22.37
CA ASP A 375 13.29 3.75 -23.75
C ASP A 375 13.68 2.60 -24.70
N THR A 376 14.26 1.52 -24.19
CA THR A 376 14.61 0.30 -24.95
C THR A 376 13.38 -0.46 -25.46
N LEU A 377 12.22 -0.31 -24.81
CA LEU A 377 10.95 -0.97 -25.20
C LEU A 377 10.12 -0.16 -26.21
N ILE A 378 10.65 0.94 -26.76
CA ILE A 378 9.93 1.78 -27.74
C ILE A 378 10.07 1.22 -29.17
N HIS A 379 11.21 0.59 -29.49
CA HIS A 379 11.51 0.07 -30.82
C HIS A 379 11.60 -1.46 -30.76
N LEU A 380 10.44 -2.11 -30.75
CA LEU A 380 10.36 -3.58 -30.66
C LEU A 380 10.16 -4.16 -32.07
N GLY A 381 11.00 -5.12 -32.41
CA GLY A 381 10.86 -5.87 -33.67
C GLY A 381 9.91 -7.06 -33.51
N ASN A 382 10.40 -8.14 -32.91
CA ASN A 382 9.68 -9.41 -32.77
C ASN A 382 9.48 -9.81 -31.29
N LEU A 383 8.72 -10.88 -31.07
CA LEU A 383 8.36 -11.32 -29.72
C LEU A 383 9.59 -11.81 -28.91
N ASP A 384 10.60 -12.39 -29.57
CA ASP A 384 11.81 -12.88 -28.90
C ASP A 384 12.63 -11.69 -28.38
N GLU A 385 12.81 -10.64 -29.18
CA GLU A 385 13.46 -9.39 -28.72
C GLU A 385 12.73 -8.75 -27.55
N ILE A 386 11.39 -8.78 -27.57
CA ILE A 386 10.58 -8.28 -26.44
C ILE A 386 10.88 -9.09 -25.18
N CYS A 387 10.90 -10.41 -25.28
CA CYS A 387 11.19 -11.30 -24.14
C CYS A 387 12.60 -11.05 -23.58
N ASP A 388 13.62 -10.94 -24.42
CA ASP A 388 15.01 -10.69 -24.02
C ASP A 388 15.16 -9.33 -23.29
N LEU A 389 14.48 -8.30 -23.78
CA LEU A 389 14.48 -6.99 -23.14
C LEU A 389 13.75 -7.02 -21.78
N LEU A 390 12.65 -7.76 -21.68
CA LEU A 390 11.93 -7.94 -20.41
C LEU A 390 12.77 -8.71 -19.39
N ASP A 391 13.56 -9.69 -19.81
CA ASP A 391 14.48 -10.42 -18.94
C ASP A 391 15.56 -9.51 -18.34
N SER A 392 16.00 -8.51 -19.08
CA SER A 392 16.93 -7.49 -18.60
C SER A 392 16.28 -6.39 -17.73
N ALA A 393 14.96 -6.25 -17.76
CA ALA A 393 14.18 -5.22 -17.09
C ALA A 393 13.46 -5.76 -15.85
N SER A 394 14.20 -6.28 -14.88
CA SER A 394 13.67 -6.91 -13.65
C SER A 394 12.74 -6.02 -12.82
N ASN A 395 12.89 -4.70 -12.87
CA ASN A 395 11.99 -3.73 -12.23
C ASN A 395 10.57 -3.74 -12.82
N ILE A 396 10.43 -4.02 -14.12
CA ILE A 396 9.13 -4.14 -14.78
C ILE A 396 8.47 -5.47 -14.39
N THR A 397 9.16 -6.60 -14.57
CA THR A 397 8.60 -7.94 -14.30
C THR A 397 8.18 -8.07 -12.83
N GLN A 398 8.90 -7.45 -11.90
CA GLN A 398 8.54 -7.44 -10.49
C GLN A 398 7.15 -6.83 -10.21
N VAL A 399 6.77 -5.77 -10.93
CA VAL A 399 5.44 -5.17 -10.81
C VAL A 399 4.35 -6.18 -11.22
N TYR A 400 4.58 -6.92 -12.30
CA TYR A 400 3.60 -7.90 -12.78
C TYR A 400 3.54 -9.17 -11.93
N GLN A 401 4.57 -9.52 -11.17
CA GLN A 401 4.59 -10.71 -10.32
C GLN A 401 3.40 -10.78 -9.36
N ASN A 402 3.06 -9.65 -8.73
CA ASN A 402 1.93 -9.57 -7.83
C ASN A 402 0.58 -9.69 -8.56
N ILE A 403 0.49 -9.12 -9.76
CA ILE A 403 -0.73 -9.19 -10.58
C ILE A 403 -0.97 -10.64 -11.03
N VAL A 404 0.07 -11.31 -11.52
CA VAL A 404 0.04 -12.71 -11.93
C VAL A 404 -0.37 -13.60 -10.76
N LYS A 405 0.27 -13.44 -9.58
CA LYS A 405 -0.09 -14.19 -8.37
C LYS A 405 -1.57 -14.01 -8.00
N ASN A 406 -2.09 -12.79 -8.04
CA ASN A 406 -3.48 -12.51 -7.69
C ASN A 406 -4.50 -13.15 -8.65
N ILE A 407 -4.11 -13.41 -9.88
CA ILE A 407 -4.96 -14.03 -10.91
C ILE A 407 -4.93 -15.55 -10.83
N PHE A 408 -3.74 -16.14 -10.61
CA PHE A 408 -3.52 -17.59 -10.66
C PHE A 408 -3.39 -18.24 -9.27
N VAL A 409 -3.53 -17.50 -8.18
CA VAL A 409 -3.58 -18.12 -6.86
C VAL A 409 -4.75 -19.11 -6.84
N VAL A 410 -4.42 -20.39 -6.83
CA VAL A 410 -5.29 -21.42 -6.29
C VAL A 410 -5.61 -20.98 -4.86
N LYS A 411 -6.86 -21.02 -4.45
CA LYS A 411 -7.19 -20.98 -3.02
C LYS A 411 -6.38 -22.10 -2.38
N GLU A 412 -5.21 -21.76 -1.82
CA GLU A 412 -4.62 -22.64 -0.82
C GLU A 412 -5.70 -22.72 0.25
N ASP A 413 -6.18 -23.92 0.53
CA ASP A 413 -6.92 -24.19 1.76
C ASP A 413 -5.93 -23.85 2.87
N HIS A 414 -5.95 -22.61 3.33
CA HIS A 414 -5.22 -22.20 4.51
C HIS A 414 -5.78 -23.05 5.64
N ASP A 415 -4.92 -23.74 6.36
CA ASP A 415 -5.27 -24.49 7.55
C ASP A 415 -6.19 -23.61 8.40
N LYS A 416 -7.43 -24.02 8.53
CA LYS A 416 -8.41 -23.28 9.32
C LYS A 416 -8.06 -23.45 10.77
N PHE A 417 -7.76 -22.35 11.44
CA PHE A 417 -7.52 -22.35 12.88
C PHE A 417 -8.82 -22.61 13.63
N THR A 418 -8.73 -23.43 14.68
CA THR A 418 -9.86 -23.62 15.58
C THR A 418 -10.05 -22.40 16.49
N ASP A 419 -11.26 -22.22 17.01
CA ASP A 419 -11.55 -21.13 17.95
C ASP A 419 -10.66 -21.17 19.18
N GLU A 420 -10.33 -22.37 19.67
CA GLU A 420 -9.41 -22.56 20.79
C GLU A 420 -7.98 -22.12 20.46
N GLN A 421 -7.47 -22.47 19.27
CA GLN A 421 -6.16 -22.04 18.80
C GLN A 421 -6.09 -20.50 18.67
N ILE A 422 -7.15 -19.88 18.12
CA ILE A 422 -7.20 -18.41 17.97
C ILE A 422 -7.22 -17.74 19.34
N ALA A 423 -8.03 -18.24 20.29
CA ALA A 423 -8.10 -17.69 21.64
C ALA A 423 -6.76 -17.80 22.35
N LEU A 424 -6.15 -19.00 22.36
CA LEU A 424 -4.86 -19.25 23.01
C LEU A 424 -3.73 -18.39 22.41
N PHE A 425 -3.70 -18.25 21.08
CA PHE A 425 -2.73 -17.37 20.40
C PHE A 425 -2.91 -15.91 20.82
N ARG A 426 -4.14 -15.42 20.87
CA ARG A 426 -4.43 -14.04 21.28
C ARG A 426 -4.03 -13.78 22.72
N ASP A 427 -4.26 -14.71 23.63
CA ASP A 427 -3.85 -14.58 25.03
C ASP A 427 -2.32 -14.51 25.15
N HIS A 428 -1.60 -15.42 24.52
CA HIS A 428 -0.13 -15.39 24.54
C HIS A 428 0.44 -14.15 23.83
N LEU A 429 -0.14 -13.73 22.70
CA LEU A 429 0.32 -12.52 22.03
C LEU A 429 0.04 -11.27 22.89
N ASN A 430 -1.08 -11.24 23.60
CA ASN A 430 -1.39 -10.14 24.54
C ASN A 430 -0.38 -10.07 25.67
N GLU A 431 -0.04 -11.22 26.29
CA GLU A 431 0.98 -11.32 27.32
C GLU A 431 2.33 -10.79 26.81
N ILE A 432 2.80 -11.34 25.67
CA ILE A 432 4.06 -10.92 25.05
C ILE A 432 4.05 -9.43 24.69
N ALA A 433 2.93 -8.92 24.12
CA ALA A 433 2.84 -7.52 23.78
C ALA A 433 2.90 -6.62 25.01
N ARG A 434 2.18 -6.95 26.11
CA ARG A 434 2.24 -6.19 27.37
C ARG A 434 3.64 -6.13 27.95
N GLU A 435 4.38 -7.25 27.94
CA GLU A 435 5.76 -7.30 28.42
C GLU A 435 6.73 -6.46 27.57
N ASN A 436 6.40 -6.19 26.31
CA ASN A 436 7.24 -5.45 25.37
C ASN A 436 6.77 -3.99 25.11
N VAL A 437 5.65 -3.53 25.68
CA VAL A 437 5.23 -2.11 25.58
C VAL A 437 6.23 -1.18 26.24
N THR A 438 6.80 -1.60 27.36
CA THR A 438 7.86 -0.89 28.05
C THR A 438 9.11 -1.78 28.12
N ALA A 439 10.28 -1.15 28.17
CA ALA A 439 11.54 -1.89 28.31
C ALA A 439 11.66 -2.60 29.70
N GLU A 440 10.63 -2.50 30.52
CA GLU A 440 10.67 -2.84 31.96
C GLU A 440 10.42 -4.33 32.25
N GLY A 441 9.81 -5.07 31.33
CA GLY A 441 9.21 -6.39 31.62
C GLY A 441 9.98 -7.65 31.20
N ASN A 442 11.12 -7.58 30.51
CA ASN A 442 11.69 -8.80 29.91
C ASN A 442 13.19 -8.99 30.18
N ASP A 443 13.53 -10.00 30.98
CA ASP A 443 14.92 -10.40 31.28
C ASP A 443 15.51 -11.37 30.25
N LYS A 444 14.73 -11.83 29.28
CA LYS A 444 15.19 -12.75 28.23
C LYS A 444 15.74 -11.98 27.04
N VAL A 445 16.89 -12.43 26.55
CA VAL A 445 17.49 -11.91 25.31
C VAL A 445 16.51 -12.15 24.14
N ASN A 446 15.90 -11.08 23.66
CA ASN A 446 14.92 -11.13 22.59
C ASN A 446 15.10 -9.97 21.57
N LEU A 447 16.37 -9.64 21.28
CA LEU A 447 16.75 -8.51 20.43
C LEU A 447 16.26 -8.71 19.00
N LEU A 448 15.54 -7.72 18.44
CA LEU A 448 15.35 -7.64 17.00
C LEU A 448 16.58 -7.02 16.37
N ILE A 449 17.22 -7.74 15.46
CA ILE A 449 18.42 -7.30 14.78
C ILE A 449 18.02 -6.42 13.59
N THR A 450 18.04 -5.09 13.81
CA THR A 450 17.86 -4.07 12.77
C THR A 450 19.19 -3.80 12.05
N LYS A 451 19.14 -3.05 10.95
CA LYS A 451 20.35 -2.64 10.22
C LYS A 451 21.34 -1.90 11.13
N SER A 452 20.86 -1.01 12.01
CA SER A 452 21.69 -0.26 12.94
C SER A 452 22.36 -1.16 13.99
N VAL A 453 21.62 -2.13 14.51
CA VAL A 453 22.16 -3.13 15.46
C VAL A 453 23.18 -4.02 14.75
N MET A 454 22.94 -4.42 13.51
CA MET A 454 23.90 -5.21 12.73
C MET A 454 25.24 -4.49 12.53
N GLN A 455 25.25 -3.15 12.45
CA GLN A 455 26.50 -2.36 12.33
C GLN A 455 27.38 -2.44 13.56
N LEU A 456 26.83 -2.75 14.74
CA LEU A 456 27.62 -3.01 15.95
C LEU A 456 28.48 -4.28 15.78
N GLY A 457 28.06 -5.20 14.96
CA GLY A 457 28.81 -6.38 14.59
C GLY A 457 30.08 -6.14 13.77
N ASN A 458 30.39 -4.91 13.41
CA ASN A 458 31.67 -4.56 12.79
C ASN A 458 32.83 -4.51 13.80
N PHE A 459 32.52 -4.43 15.10
CA PHE A 459 33.54 -4.42 16.17
C PHE A 459 33.85 -5.86 16.63
N THR A 460 34.36 -6.69 15.72
CA THR A 460 34.74 -8.09 16.01
C THR A 460 36.19 -8.23 16.47
N ARG A 461 37.03 -7.21 16.32
CA ARG A 461 38.41 -7.19 16.74
C ARG A 461 38.71 -6.03 17.68
N ASP A 462 38.05 -4.89 17.46
CA ASP A 462 38.24 -3.65 18.20
C ASP A 462 37.09 -3.41 19.18
N VAL A 463 37.31 -2.56 20.16
CA VAL A 463 36.26 -2.10 21.06
C VAL A 463 35.51 -0.92 20.47
N PRO A 464 34.16 -0.85 20.60
CA PRO A 464 33.38 0.26 20.09
C PRO A 464 33.65 1.57 20.83
N LYS A 465 33.81 2.68 20.11
CA LYS A 465 33.86 4.06 20.62
C LYS A 465 32.80 4.86 19.84
N ILE A 466 31.55 4.79 20.30
CA ILE A 466 30.40 5.27 19.51
C ILE A 466 29.34 5.95 20.35
N ASN A 467 28.59 6.86 19.67
CA ASN A 467 27.34 7.38 20.15
C ASN A 467 26.20 6.71 19.40
N ILE A 468 25.24 6.11 20.12
CA ILE A 468 24.02 5.52 19.58
C ILE A 468 22.90 6.54 19.72
N LEU A 469 22.55 7.17 18.60
CA LEU A 469 21.49 8.16 18.54
C LEU A 469 20.13 7.48 18.27
N GLY A 470 19.05 8.06 18.77
CA GLY A 470 17.72 7.61 18.44
C GLY A 470 16.63 8.50 19.03
N ALA A 471 15.48 8.53 18.38
CA ALA A 471 14.30 9.19 18.90
C ALA A 471 13.85 8.55 20.25
N LYS A 472 13.02 9.22 21.02
CA LYS A 472 12.39 8.60 22.18
C LYS A 472 11.51 7.43 21.71
N GLY A 473 11.55 6.30 22.40
CA GLY A 473 10.85 5.08 21.98
C GLY A 473 11.54 4.27 20.87
N SER A 474 12.72 4.67 20.38
CA SER A 474 13.46 3.93 19.35
C SER A 474 14.11 2.63 19.84
N GLY A 475 14.07 2.34 21.15
CA GLY A 475 14.62 1.12 21.74
C GLY A 475 16.02 1.26 22.32
N LYS A 476 16.52 2.48 22.59
CA LYS A 476 17.86 2.70 23.22
C LYS A 476 18.03 1.92 24.52
N THR A 477 17.17 2.17 25.50
CA THR A 477 17.19 1.47 26.80
C THR A 477 16.98 -0.04 26.64
N TYR A 478 16.20 -0.47 25.64
CA TYR A 478 16.03 -1.89 25.35
C TYR A 478 17.35 -2.50 24.86
N LEU A 479 18.05 -1.86 23.93
CA LEU A 479 19.36 -2.32 23.45
C LEU A 479 20.41 -2.30 24.58
N PHE A 480 20.40 -1.27 25.42
CA PHE A 480 21.25 -1.20 26.63
C PHE A 480 21.01 -2.41 27.53
N LYS A 481 19.75 -2.76 27.84
CA LYS A 481 19.41 -3.96 28.63
C LYS A 481 19.90 -5.26 27.98
N GLN A 482 19.79 -5.38 26.65
CA GLN A 482 20.29 -6.58 25.96
C GLN A 482 21.81 -6.70 26.06
N MET A 483 22.55 -5.59 26.03
CA MET A 483 24.00 -5.58 26.29
C MET A 483 24.31 -5.99 27.71
N LEU A 484 23.56 -5.51 28.71
CA LEU A 484 23.73 -5.93 30.11
C LEU A 484 23.47 -7.45 30.28
N ALA A 485 22.42 -7.96 29.62
CA ALA A 485 22.09 -9.39 29.68
C ALA A 485 23.20 -10.27 29.08
N ALA A 486 23.87 -9.79 28.05
CA ALA A 486 25.02 -10.45 27.43
C ALA A 486 26.27 -10.42 28.34
N LYS A 487 26.46 -9.39 29.16
CA LYS A 487 27.58 -9.20 30.09
C LYS A 487 28.98 -9.06 29.44
N THR A 488 29.21 -9.70 28.30
CA THR A 488 30.45 -9.61 27.52
C THR A 488 30.11 -9.20 26.07
N TRP A 489 31.10 -8.58 25.42
CA TRP A 489 30.92 -8.18 24.02
C TRP A 489 30.82 -9.39 23.08
N SER A 490 31.58 -10.46 23.38
CA SER A 490 31.53 -11.71 22.63
C SER A 490 30.11 -12.34 22.67
N GLU A 491 29.49 -12.40 23.86
CA GLU A 491 28.11 -12.88 24.00
C GLU A 491 27.14 -11.98 23.25
N PHE A 492 27.32 -10.65 23.28
CA PHE A 492 26.49 -9.74 22.49
C PHE A 492 26.66 -9.94 20.98
N LEU A 493 27.90 -10.09 20.50
CA LEU A 493 28.16 -10.40 19.08
C LEU A 493 27.50 -11.70 18.65
N ASN A 494 27.56 -12.75 19.47
CA ASN A 494 26.86 -14.01 19.21
C ASN A 494 25.34 -13.83 19.08
N ILE A 495 24.72 -12.98 19.92
CA ILE A 495 23.29 -12.67 19.84
C ILE A 495 22.93 -12.04 18.48
N ILE A 496 23.80 -11.19 17.95
CA ILE A 496 23.58 -10.57 16.62
C ILE A 496 24.15 -11.39 15.45
N GLY A 497 24.55 -12.65 15.71
CA GLY A 497 25.00 -13.58 14.66
C GLY A 497 26.40 -13.29 14.12
N LYS A 498 27.28 -12.70 14.95
CA LYS A 498 28.67 -12.39 14.61
C LYS A 498 29.63 -13.12 15.56
N GLU A 499 30.78 -13.48 15.05
CA GLU A 499 31.85 -14.06 15.85
C GLU A 499 32.80 -12.97 16.37
N ASP A 500 33.29 -13.14 17.60
CA ASP A 500 34.33 -12.30 18.18
C ASP A 500 35.69 -12.88 17.80
N TYR A 501 36.45 -12.10 17.04
CA TYR A 501 37.81 -12.48 16.65
C TYR A 501 38.89 -11.84 17.54
N SER A 502 38.49 -11.26 18.67
CA SER A 502 39.46 -10.75 19.66
C SER A 502 40.04 -11.91 20.48
N ASN A 503 41.31 -11.79 20.84
CA ASN A 503 41.97 -12.77 21.71
C ASN A 503 41.82 -12.44 23.21
N GLN A 504 40.99 -11.40 23.51
CA GLN A 504 40.83 -10.89 24.86
C GLN A 504 39.34 -10.85 25.21
N GLU A 505 39.00 -11.23 26.44
CA GLU A 505 37.62 -11.06 26.92
C GLU A 505 37.30 -9.56 27.08
N THR A 506 36.26 -9.13 26.47
CA THR A 506 35.77 -7.74 26.50
C THR A 506 34.50 -7.66 27.34
N LEU A 507 34.62 -6.97 28.50
CA LEU A 507 33.53 -6.86 29.47
C LEU A 507 32.70 -5.60 29.23
N ILE A 508 31.39 -5.70 29.45
CA ILE A 508 30.47 -4.56 29.37
C ILE A 508 30.32 -3.98 30.79
N CYS A 509 30.63 -2.71 30.98
CA CYS A 509 30.62 -2.05 32.28
C CYS A 509 29.65 -0.85 32.26
N PRO A 510 28.45 -0.94 32.90
CA PRO A 510 27.53 0.18 32.97
C PRO A 510 28.03 1.27 33.95
N VAL A 511 27.98 2.54 33.49
CA VAL A 511 28.38 3.71 34.27
C VAL A 511 27.18 4.54 34.69
N LEU A 512 26.22 4.68 33.78
CA LEU A 512 25.00 5.43 34.03
C LEU A 512 23.81 4.64 33.43
N CYS A 513 22.65 4.74 34.06
CA CYS A 513 21.44 4.10 33.60
C CYS A 513 20.21 4.96 33.90
N SER A 514 19.10 4.65 33.20
CA SER A 514 17.83 5.37 33.37
C SER A 514 17.20 5.18 34.75
N ASP A 515 16.29 6.08 35.17
CA ASP A 515 15.57 6.02 36.45
C ASP A 515 14.73 4.75 36.63
N ASP A 516 14.42 4.03 35.55
CA ASP A 516 13.64 2.79 35.57
C ASP A 516 14.48 1.55 35.97
N ARG A 517 15.70 1.74 36.43
CA ARG A 517 16.66 0.70 36.83
C ARG A 517 16.11 -0.34 37.83
N LYS A 518 15.11 0.03 38.65
CA LYS A 518 14.47 -0.89 39.60
C LYS A 518 13.89 -2.15 38.91
N TYR A 519 13.54 -2.06 37.65
CA TYR A 519 12.98 -3.17 36.86
C TYR A 519 14.05 -4.09 36.26
N PHE A 520 15.31 -3.70 36.26
CA PHE A 520 16.43 -4.49 35.74
C PHE A 520 17.69 -4.42 36.58
N ILE A 521 17.53 -4.18 37.87
CA ILE A 521 18.63 -4.05 38.83
C ILE A 521 19.50 -5.32 38.89
N ASP A 522 18.89 -6.49 38.70
CA ASP A 522 19.62 -7.76 38.72
C ASP A 522 20.55 -7.90 37.50
N LEU A 523 20.16 -7.38 36.33
CA LEU A 523 21.02 -7.33 35.14
C LEU A 523 22.22 -6.40 35.38
N LEU A 524 21.98 -5.22 35.95
CA LEU A 524 23.02 -4.26 36.29
C LEU A 524 24.02 -4.85 37.29
N ASN A 525 23.52 -5.43 38.38
CA ASN A 525 24.35 -6.05 39.40
C ASN A 525 25.14 -7.24 38.84
N GLY A 526 24.50 -8.10 38.05
CA GLY A 526 25.14 -9.22 37.40
C GLY A 526 26.25 -8.81 36.43
N CYS A 527 26.10 -7.69 35.73
CA CYS A 527 27.12 -7.15 34.85
C CYS A 527 28.33 -6.56 35.66
N LEU A 528 28.05 -5.81 36.73
CA LEU A 528 29.09 -5.27 37.63
C LEU A 528 29.85 -6.38 38.35
N GLU A 529 29.18 -7.42 38.84
CA GLU A 529 29.83 -8.57 39.49
C GLU A 529 30.72 -9.34 38.49
N ARG A 530 30.30 -9.44 37.23
CA ARG A 530 31.14 -10.00 36.16
C ARG A 530 32.41 -9.15 35.96
N CYS A 531 32.25 -7.83 35.91
CA CYS A 531 33.38 -6.91 35.80
C CYS A 531 34.31 -7.06 36.99
N LYS A 532 33.84 -7.06 38.24
CA LYS A 532 34.61 -7.23 39.47
C LYS A 532 35.38 -8.57 39.50
N THR A 533 34.71 -9.65 39.08
CA THR A 533 35.34 -10.97 39.08
C THR A 533 36.52 -11.04 38.10
N ASN A 534 36.42 -10.34 36.96
CA ASN A 534 37.42 -10.41 35.89
C ASN A 534 38.42 -9.26 35.88
N ILE A 535 38.07 -8.14 36.52
CA ILE A 535 38.94 -6.95 36.69
C ILE A 535 39.03 -6.64 38.20
N PRO A 536 40.00 -7.20 38.92
CA PRO A 536 40.10 -7.10 40.41
C PRO A 536 40.07 -5.70 40.98
N LYS A 537 40.53 -4.68 40.23
CA LYS A 537 40.48 -3.28 40.66
C LYS A 537 39.09 -2.60 40.54
N VAL A 538 38.05 -3.28 39.98
CA VAL A 538 36.70 -2.73 39.93
C VAL A 538 36.03 -2.75 41.30
N ARG A 539 35.58 -1.59 41.77
CA ARG A 539 34.78 -1.44 42.99
C ARG A 539 33.30 -1.68 42.70
N ALA A 540 32.74 -2.78 43.15
CA ALA A 540 31.30 -2.97 43.15
C ALA A 540 30.67 -2.33 44.39
N LYS A 541 30.13 -1.12 44.27
CA LYS A 541 29.36 -0.47 45.35
C LYS A 541 27.87 -0.59 45.00
N GLN A 542 27.04 -0.97 45.98
CA GLN A 542 25.59 -1.10 45.83
C GLN A 542 24.91 0.20 45.38
N ASP A 543 25.53 1.36 45.69
CA ASP A 543 24.95 2.70 45.40
C ASP A 543 25.65 3.42 44.25
N LEU A 544 26.39 2.70 43.40
CA LEU A 544 27.20 3.30 42.33
C LEU A 544 26.39 4.27 41.45
N PHE A 545 25.25 3.79 40.89
CA PHE A 545 24.43 4.58 39.98
C PHE A 545 23.82 5.80 40.68
N SER A 546 23.27 5.62 41.89
CA SER A 546 22.69 6.75 42.66
C SER A 546 23.78 7.77 43.02
N ASN A 547 24.99 7.33 43.30
CA ASN A 547 26.11 8.23 43.56
C ASN A 547 26.53 9.00 42.30
N ASN A 548 26.64 8.31 41.17
CA ASN A 548 26.98 8.94 39.88
C ASN A 548 25.92 9.98 39.49
N GLU A 549 24.64 9.68 39.63
CA GLU A 549 23.55 10.63 39.40
C GLU A 549 23.65 11.85 40.29
N ARG A 550 23.90 11.63 41.58
CA ARG A 550 24.09 12.74 42.57
C ARG A 550 25.23 13.65 42.18
N ILE A 551 26.36 13.07 41.73
CA ILE A 551 27.54 13.85 41.31
C ILE A 551 27.16 14.70 40.08
N ILE A 552 26.52 14.13 39.09
CA ILE A 552 26.12 14.87 37.89
C ILE A 552 25.09 15.96 38.18
N ARG A 553 24.08 15.68 39.03
CA ARG A 553 23.10 16.71 39.45
C ARG A 553 23.75 17.87 40.19
N ALA A 554 24.70 17.58 41.10
CA ALA A 554 25.44 18.61 41.80
C ALA A 554 26.31 19.44 40.82
N ALA A 555 26.94 18.79 39.86
CA ALA A 555 27.78 19.44 38.85
C ALA A 555 26.96 20.33 37.88
N VAL A 556 25.67 20.02 37.63
CA VAL A 556 24.78 20.87 36.83
C VAL A 556 24.51 22.21 37.52
N GLU A 557 24.50 22.26 38.85
CA GLU A 557 24.30 23.50 39.60
C GLU A 557 25.53 24.41 39.59
N GLU A 558 26.70 23.88 39.22
CA GLU A 558 27.93 24.61 39.09
C GLU A 558 28.18 25.06 37.63
N THR A 559 28.75 26.24 37.42
CA THR A 559 28.97 26.82 36.08
C THR A 559 30.21 26.24 35.40
N PHE A 560 30.26 24.94 35.19
CA PHE A 560 31.44 24.29 34.61
C PHE A 560 31.66 24.68 33.15
N SER A 561 32.94 24.81 32.78
CA SER A 561 33.38 24.85 31.39
C SER A 561 33.28 23.45 30.75
N GLU A 562 33.37 23.38 29.44
CA GLU A 562 33.35 22.10 28.70
C GLU A 562 34.48 21.15 29.18
N ASN A 563 35.72 21.70 29.42
CA ASN A 563 36.84 20.91 29.90
C ASN A 563 36.62 20.35 31.33
N GLN A 564 36.03 21.17 32.25
CA GLN A 564 35.67 20.69 33.58
C GLN A 564 34.63 19.60 33.56
N TRP A 565 33.66 19.67 32.60
CA TRP A 565 32.69 18.60 32.39
C TRP A 565 33.37 17.32 31.87
N ILE A 566 34.35 17.42 30.98
CA ILE A 566 35.12 16.24 30.53
C ILE A 566 35.79 15.56 31.73
N GLU A 567 36.48 16.34 32.58
CA GLU A 567 37.12 15.82 33.80
C GLU A 567 36.12 15.15 34.75
N GLU A 568 34.93 15.73 34.94
CA GLU A 568 33.89 15.12 35.79
C GLU A 568 33.35 13.81 35.22
N TRP A 569 33.10 13.72 33.90
CA TRP A 569 32.71 12.46 33.29
C TRP A 569 33.80 11.37 33.42
N GLU A 570 35.04 11.74 33.26
CA GLU A 570 36.19 10.84 33.43
C GLU A 570 36.36 10.40 34.89
N LYS A 571 36.17 11.31 35.85
CA LYS A 571 36.20 10.98 37.27
C LYS A 571 35.13 9.95 37.67
N LEU A 572 33.97 9.96 37.05
CA LEU A 572 32.97 8.91 37.30
C LEU A 572 33.50 7.52 36.94
N ILE A 573 34.27 7.43 35.85
CA ILE A 573 34.89 6.19 35.43
C ILE A 573 36.02 5.79 36.36
N TRP A 574 36.93 6.76 36.75
CA TRP A 574 38.01 6.49 37.68
C TRP A 574 37.52 6.03 39.04
N ASN A 575 36.43 6.60 39.53
CA ASN A 575 35.84 6.24 40.81
C ASN A 575 35.30 4.80 40.86
N MET A 576 35.19 4.14 39.72
CA MET A 576 34.81 2.74 39.65
C MET A 576 36.03 1.79 39.89
N PHE A 577 37.26 2.31 39.96
CA PHE A 577 38.46 1.50 40.10
C PHE A 577 39.25 1.91 41.34
N ASP A 578 39.98 0.94 41.89
CA ASP A 578 41.01 1.19 42.93
C ASP A 578 42.33 1.52 42.26
N GLU A 579 43.00 2.57 42.76
CA GLU A 579 44.36 2.96 42.32
C GLU A 579 44.49 3.20 40.80
N ILE A 580 43.47 3.71 40.14
CA ILE A 580 43.48 4.19 38.76
C ILE A 580 43.11 5.67 38.74
N SER A 581 43.96 6.47 38.07
CA SER A 581 43.82 7.92 38.04
C SER A 581 43.75 8.53 36.64
N GLY A 582 43.81 7.69 35.58
CA GLY A 582 43.83 8.18 34.24
C GLY A 582 43.65 7.09 33.18
N TRP A 583 43.41 7.51 31.94
CA TRP A 583 43.19 6.60 30.82
C TRP A 583 44.40 5.68 30.56
N SER A 584 45.62 6.23 30.59
CA SER A 584 46.83 5.46 30.35
C SER A 584 47.01 4.38 31.38
N ASP A 585 46.80 4.72 32.67
CA ASP A 585 46.92 3.78 33.80
C ASP A 585 45.93 2.61 33.64
N LEU A 586 44.70 2.95 33.28
CA LEU A 586 43.64 1.94 33.06
C LEU A 586 43.98 1.04 31.89
N ASN A 587 44.42 1.61 30.77
CA ASN A 587 44.73 0.85 29.57
C ASN A 587 45.95 -0.08 29.80
N GLU A 588 46.99 0.38 30.47
CA GLU A 588 48.17 -0.41 30.83
C GLU A 588 47.77 -1.56 31.77
N TYR A 589 46.96 -1.26 32.78
CA TYR A 589 46.45 -2.28 33.70
C TYR A 589 45.63 -3.35 32.98
N LEU A 590 44.72 -2.96 32.10
CA LEU A 590 43.88 -3.89 31.30
C LEU A 590 44.75 -4.75 30.36
N THR A 591 45.82 -4.17 29.80
CA THR A 591 46.81 -4.91 29.01
C THR A 591 47.50 -5.97 29.86
N THR A 592 47.93 -5.65 31.09
CA THR A 592 48.58 -6.56 32.01
C THR A 592 47.71 -7.77 32.35
N ILE A 593 46.43 -7.57 32.54
CA ILE A 593 45.48 -8.65 32.88
C ILE A 593 44.83 -9.31 31.65
N ASN A 594 45.20 -8.91 30.44
CA ASN A 594 44.66 -9.38 29.17
C ASN A 594 43.14 -9.27 29.07
N LYS A 595 42.60 -8.11 29.46
CA LYS A 595 41.13 -7.81 29.42
C LYS A 595 40.86 -6.51 28.70
N ARG A 596 39.63 -6.38 28.23
CA ARG A 596 39.09 -5.16 27.62
C ARG A 596 37.80 -4.77 28.31
N VAL A 597 37.46 -3.47 28.29
CA VAL A 597 36.22 -2.96 28.88
C VAL A 597 35.51 -2.00 27.95
N ILE A 598 34.20 -2.08 27.89
CA ILE A 598 33.33 -1.13 27.21
C ILE A 598 32.46 -0.45 28.27
N PHE A 599 32.63 0.83 28.45
CA PHE A 599 31.78 1.64 29.32
C PHE A 599 30.48 2.01 28.58
N ILE A 600 29.32 1.74 29.20
CA ILE A 600 28.04 2.06 28.62
C ILE A 600 27.24 3.06 29.45
N PHE A 601 26.66 4.06 28.74
CA PHE A 601 25.89 5.16 29.34
C PHE A 601 24.49 5.19 28.75
N ASP A 602 23.45 5.15 29.59
CA ASP A 602 22.05 5.36 29.21
C ASP A 602 21.35 6.27 30.23
N GLY A 603 20.21 6.88 29.87
CA GLY A 603 19.43 7.70 30.82
C GLY A 603 19.90 9.15 30.99
N LEU A 604 20.73 9.66 30.09
CA LEU A 604 21.16 11.07 30.11
C LEU A 604 20.00 12.07 30.14
N GLU A 605 18.90 11.73 29.49
CA GLU A 605 17.69 12.55 29.42
C GLU A 605 17.05 12.81 30.78
N ASN A 606 17.21 11.89 31.74
CA ASN A 606 16.63 12.03 33.08
C ASN A 606 17.43 12.97 33.97
N LEU A 607 18.69 13.21 33.60
CA LEU A 607 19.65 14.00 34.39
C LEU A 607 19.87 15.39 33.79
N LEU A 608 19.91 15.50 32.47
CA LEU A 608 20.39 16.65 31.72
C LEU A 608 19.37 17.22 30.73
N PHE A 609 18.10 16.98 30.91
CA PHE A 609 17.03 17.51 30.07
C PHE A 609 15.94 18.13 30.95
N SER A 610 16.15 19.38 31.38
CA SER A 610 15.09 20.16 32.03
C SER A 610 14.14 20.71 30.96
N ASP A 611 12.83 20.79 31.28
CA ASP A 611 11.75 21.32 30.42
C ASP A 611 11.96 22.78 29.96
N THR A 612 12.97 23.46 30.44
CA THR A 612 13.37 24.79 30.00
C THR A 612 14.42 24.65 28.89
N ALA A 613 14.04 24.86 27.66
CA ALA A 613 14.82 24.68 26.43
C ALA A 613 16.15 25.48 26.31
N GLU A 614 16.61 26.13 27.35
CA GLU A 614 17.75 27.05 27.34
C GLU A 614 18.87 26.75 28.36
N ASN A 615 18.87 25.57 28.99
CA ASN A 615 19.92 25.30 29.96
C ASN A 615 21.28 25.01 29.27
N ILE A 616 22.07 26.07 29.11
CA ILE A 616 23.42 26.07 28.50
C ILE A 616 24.37 25.09 29.22
N LEU A 617 24.17 24.87 30.52
CA LEU A 617 25.03 24.01 31.32
C LEU A 617 24.82 22.54 31.01
N GLU A 618 23.55 22.12 30.83
CA GLU A 618 23.23 20.75 30.45
C GLU A 618 23.73 20.42 29.03
N LYS A 619 23.64 21.38 28.09
CA LYS A 619 24.21 21.25 26.75
C LYS A 619 25.73 21.04 26.77
N LYS A 620 26.46 21.77 27.61
CA LYS A 620 27.91 21.59 27.79
C LYS A 620 28.24 20.19 28.32
N ALA A 621 27.49 19.70 29.30
CA ALA A 621 27.69 18.37 29.88
C ALA A 621 27.52 17.28 28.82
N VAL A 622 26.46 17.34 28.03
CA VAL A 622 26.18 16.40 26.93
C VAL A 622 27.28 16.45 25.88
N LYS A 623 27.68 17.66 25.45
CA LYS A 623 28.75 17.84 24.47
C LYS A 623 30.09 17.31 24.96
N ALA A 624 30.41 17.55 26.21
CA ALA A 624 31.64 17.07 26.86
C ALA A 624 31.71 15.54 26.84
N LEU A 625 30.64 14.83 27.19
CA LEU A 625 30.59 13.37 27.16
C LEU A 625 30.70 12.82 25.72
N CYS A 626 29.84 13.28 24.85
CA CYS A 626 29.66 12.67 23.51
C CYS A 626 30.78 13.01 22.51
N LYS A 627 31.48 14.13 22.74
CA LYS A 627 32.57 14.60 21.89
C LYS A 627 33.88 14.70 22.62
N GLY A 628 33.92 15.33 23.78
CA GLY A 628 35.14 15.55 24.55
C GLY A 628 35.79 14.26 25.04
N VAL A 629 35.09 13.49 25.87
CA VAL A 629 35.59 12.20 26.37
C VAL A 629 35.83 11.21 25.22
N MET A 630 34.98 11.19 24.22
CA MET A 630 35.15 10.33 23.03
C MET A 630 36.45 10.67 22.28
N ASN A 631 36.78 11.96 22.12
CA ASN A 631 38.02 12.38 21.48
C ASN A 631 39.25 11.94 22.29
N HIS A 632 39.23 12.04 23.63
CA HIS A 632 40.32 11.55 24.48
C HIS A 632 40.58 10.05 24.26
N LEU A 633 39.50 9.22 24.09
CA LEU A 633 39.68 7.78 23.81
C LEU A 633 40.39 7.51 22.47
N TYR A 634 40.25 8.39 21.50
CA TYR A 634 40.94 8.29 20.23
C TYR A 634 42.36 8.87 20.30
N GLU A 635 42.54 10.02 20.93
CA GLU A 635 43.83 10.74 21.05
C GLU A 635 44.87 9.96 21.85
N TYR A 636 44.45 9.28 22.91
CA TYR A 636 45.34 8.45 23.74
C TYR A 636 45.52 7.03 23.17
N HIS A 637 44.98 6.70 21.98
CA HIS A 637 45.10 5.39 21.32
C HIS A 637 44.76 4.19 22.26
N LEU A 638 43.67 4.31 22.99
CA LEU A 638 43.26 3.31 23.98
C LEU A 638 42.67 2.08 23.32
N GLU A 639 43.42 1.00 23.15
CA GLU A 639 42.99 -0.20 22.45
C GLU A 639 42.09 -1.13 23.28
N ASN A 640 42.23 -1.08 24.62
CA ASN A 640 41.49 -1.95 25.53
C ASN A 640 40.25 -1.29 26.15
N ILE A 641 39.95 -0.05 25.79
CA ILE A 641 38.88 0.74 26.35
C ILE A 641 37.91 1.19 25.26
N GLY A 642 36.68 0.75 25.37
CA GLY A 642 35.55 1.20 24.51
C GLY A 642 34.54 2.03 25.28
N MET A 643 33.70 2.76 24.55
CA MET A 643 32.61 3.52 25.14
C MET A 643 31.41 3.54 24.21
N ILE A 644 30.22 3.30 24.72
CA ILE A 644 28.94 3.41 24.03
C ILE A 644 28.06 4.37 24.83
N VAL A 645 27.64 5.46 24.20
CA VAL A 645 26.75 6.43 24.80
C VAL A 645 25.39 6.37 24.07
N PHE A 646 24.33 6.01 24.79
CA PHE A 646 22.96 6.07 24.29
C PHE A 646 22.38 7.45 24.53
N MET A 647 21.92 8.11 23.48
CA MET A 647 21.46 9.47 23.58
C MET A 647 20.27 9.77 22.64
N ARG A 648 19.40 10.65 23.09
CA ARG A 648 18.33 11.17 22.24
C ARG A 648 18.90 12.09 21.17
N LYS A 649 18.37 11.95 19.95
CA LYS A 649 18.81 12.76 18.80
C LYS A 649 18.58 14.24 19.00
N ASP A 650 17.44 14.64 19.55
CA ASP A 650 17.09 16.02 19.85
C ASP A 650 18.02 16.66 20.91
N MET A 651 18.47 15.88 21.92
CA MET A 651 19.49 16.32 22.87
C MET A 651 20.83 16.58 22.19
N ALA A 652 21.27 15.66 21.34
CA ALA A 652 22.52 15.81 20.59
C ALA A 652 22.46 17.04 19.67
N GLU A 653 21.37 17.22 18.95
CA GLU A 653 21.14 18.37 18.07
C GLU A 653 21.16 19.69 18.84
N SER A 654 20.54 19.71 20.02
CA SER A 654 20.52 20.88 20.90
C SER A 654 21.88 21.18 21.55
N ALA A 655 22.67 20.16 21.89
CA ALA A 655 23.96 20.32 22.58
C ALA A 655 25.13 20.61 21.64
N ILE A 656 25.06 20.15 20.40
CA ILE A 656 26.14 20.27 19.39
C ILE A 656 25.71 21.29 18.33
N ASP A 657 25.67 22.57 18.71
CA ASP A 657 25.20 23.66 17.86
C ASP A 657 26.03 23.86 16.58
N ILE A 658 27.35 23.63 16.65
CA ILE A 658 28.27 23.81 15.53
C ILE A 658 28.71 22.43 15.04
N ASN A 659 28.50 22.16 13.73
CA ASN A 659 28.88 20.91 13.05
C ASN A 659 28.07 19.67 13.48
N PHE A 660 26.80 19.81 13.87
CA PHE A 660 25.94 18.67 14.20
C PHE A 660 25.82 17.69 13.03
N GLU A 661 25.71 18.16 11.80
CA GLU A 661 25.65 17.27 10.62
C GLU A 661 26.92 16.41 10.47
N GLN A 662 28.10 16.96 10.75
CA GLN A 662 29.34 16.18 10.75
C GLN A 662 29.35 15.13 11.86
N PHE A 663 28.93 15.49 13.06
CA PHE A 663 28.77 14.56 14.18
C PHE A 663 27.74 13.46 13.86
N ARG A 664 26.60 13.84 13.30
CA ARG A 664 25.56 12.90 12.89
C ARG A 664 26.08 11.93 11.83
N ASN A 665 26.77 12.41 10.80
CA ASN A 665 27.33 11.57 9.72
C ASN A 665 28.34 10.54 10.27
N GLN A 666 29.12 10.88 11.29
CA GLN A 666 30.07 9.96 11.95
C GLN A 666 29.34 8.77 12.61
N TYR A 667 28.16 9.00 13.20
CA TYR A 667 27.42 8.00 13.96
C TYR A 667 26.12 7.54 13.29
N GLN A 668 25.81 8.04 12.09
CA GLN A 668 24.54 7.77 11.36
C GLN A 668 24.25 6.28 11.20
N LYS A 669 25.26 5.46 10.95
CA LYS A 669 25.12 4.00 10.82
C LYS A 669 24.68 3.29 12.10
N TYR A 670 24.83 3.93 13.27
CA TYR A 670 24.40 3.44 14.58
C TYR A 670 23.13 4.15 15.08
N GLU A 671 22.53 5.05 14.28
CA GLU A 671 21.30 5.72 14.63
C GLU A 671 20.15 4.71 14.63
N LEU A 672 19.47 4.57 15.79
CA LEU A 672 18.32 3.66 15.91
C LEU A 672 17.09 4.26 15.22
N ASN A 673 17.00 4.08 13.91
CA ASN A 673 15.84 4.42 13.10
C ASN A 673 15.07 3.16 12.76
N TRP A 674 13.76 3.22 12.93
CA TRP A 674 12.87 2.16 12.52
C TRP A 674 12.43 2.38 11.07
N GLU A 675 12.81 1.46 10.19
CA GLU A 675 12.25 1.40 8.85
C GLU A 675 10.87 0.71 8.91
N GLN A 676 10.00 1.00 7.95
CA GLN A 676 8.67 0.37 7.89
C GLN A 676 8.75 -1.17 7.83
N GLU A 677 9.82 -1.69 7.27
CA GLU A 677 10.11 -3.12 7.18
C GLU A 677 10.46 -3.72 8.55
N ASP A 678 11.19 -2.99 9.38
CA ASP A 678 11.57 -3.45 10.72
C ASP A 678 10.33 -3.58 11.63
N ALA A 679 9.31 -2.76 11.39
CA ALA A 679 8.03 -2.87 12.09
C ALA A 679 7.31 -4.19 11.79
N LEU A 680 7.31 -4.65 10.54
CA LEU A 680 6.75 -5.95 10.17
C LEU A 680 7.59 -7.11 10.71
N LYS A 681 8.92 -6.98 10.73
CA LYS A 681 9.82 -7.96 11.36
C LYS A 681 9.54 -8.10 12.86
N LEU A 682 9.30 -6.97 13.54
CA LEU A 682 8.93 -6.98 14.96
C LEU A 682 7.58 -7.66 15.17
N ALA A 683 6.58 -7.28 14.36
CA ALA A 683 5.26 -7.89 14.42
C ALA A 683 5.33 -9.41 14.21
N TRP A 684 6.09 -9.84 13.19
CA TRP A 684 6.32 -11.26 12.93
C TRP A 684 6.99 -11.96 14.11
N LYS A 685 8.06 -11.38 14.65
CA LYS A 685 8.78 -11.96 15.78
C LYS A 685 7.89 -12.20 17.01
N LEU A 686 7.06 -11.20 17.35
CA LEU A 686 6.14 -11.32 18.49
C LEU A 686 5.04 -12.35 18.22
N ALA A 687 4.49 -12.37 17.00
CA ALA A 687 3.47 -13.32 16.60
C ALA A 687 4.01 -14.77 16.53
N ASP A 688 5.22 -14.97 16.01
CA ASP A 688 5.86 -16.28 15.96
C ASP A 688 6.12 -16.84 17.38
N ASN A 689 6.59 -15.99 18.30
CA ASN A 689 6.76 -16.38 19.69
C ASN A 689 5.41 -16.77 20.35
N ALA A 690 4.34 -16.04 20.05
CA ALA A 690 3.00 -16.38 20.54
C ALA A 690 2.48 -17.68 19.92
N ALA A 691 2.69 -17.89 18.64
CA ALA A 691 2.31 -19.11 17.94
C ALA A 691 3.03 -20.34 18.50
N LYS A 692 4.33 -20.25 18.74
CA LYS A 692 5.13 -21.31 19.36
C LYS A 692 4.63 -21.65 20.77
N LYS A 693 4.32 -20.66 21.61
CA LYS A 693 3.68 -20.88 22.92
C LYS A 693 2.30 -21.54 22.79
N SER A 694 1.61 -21.34 21.69
CA SER A 694 0.26 -21.86 21.42
C SER A 694 0.27 -23.18 20.63
N ASN A 695 1.43 -23.78 20.38
CA ASN A 695 1.62 -24.96 19.53
C ASN A 695 1.06 -24.79 18.10
N ILE A 696 1.16 -23.58 17.55
CA ILE A 696 0.78 -23.27 16.18
C ILE A 696 2.05 -23.07 15.36
N SER A 697 2.22 -23.80 14.26
CA SER A 697 3.32 -23.59 13.31
C SER A 697 2.92 -22.59 12.25
N LEU A 698 3.57 -21.43 12.24
CA LEU A 698 3.33 -20.40 11.22
C LEU A 698 4.41 -20.42 10.12
N ALA A 699 5.61 -20.92 10.41
CA ALA A 699 6.73 -21.00 9.46
C ALA A 699 7.67 -22.16 9.81
N ASP A 700 8.55 -22.53 8.87
CA ASP A 700 9.67 -23.43 9.12
C ASP A 700 10.74 -22.77 10.00
N ASP A 701 11.05 -23.35 11.13
CA ASP A 701 11.97 -22.81 12.16
C ASP A 701 13.47 -22.86 11.77
N THR A 702 13.79 -23.22 10.54
CA THR A 702 15.18 -23.48 10.11
C THR A 702 16.00 -22.21 9.82
N ILE A 703 15.34 -21.06 9.62
CA ILE A 703 16.02 -19.82 9.22
C ILE A 703 15.82 -18.72 10.27
N PRO A 704 16.90 -18.14 10.82
CA PRO A 704 16.79 -16.99 11.73
C PRO A 704 16.06 -15.80 11.10
N ILE A 705 15.26 -15.07 11.89
CA ILE A 705 14.39 -13.95 11.42
C ILE A 705 15.19 -12.88 10.65
N TYR A 706 16.43 -12.59 11.06
CA TYR A 706 17.26 -11.59 10.39
C TYR A 706 17.75 -12.00 9.00
N ASN A 707 17.69 -13.30 8.67
CA ASN A 707 18.00 -13.83 7.34
C ASN A 707 16.78 -13.98 6.44
N LEU A 708 15.56 -13.78 6.98
CA LEU A 708 14.34 -13.86 6.20
C LEU A 708 14.20 -12.62 5.31
N SER A 709 13.86 -12.84 4.05
CA SER A 709 13.49 -11.74 3.16
C SER A 709 12.15 -11.10 3.58
N ASN A 710 11.96 -9.83 3.27
CA ASN A 710 10.72 -9.11 3.58
C ASN A 710 9.48 -9.82 3.00
N ASN A 711 9.60 -10.41 1.81
CA ASN A 711 8.51 -11.18 1.18
C ASN A 711 8.10 -12.40 2.03
N VAL A 712 9.05 -13.13 2.59
CA VAL A 712 8.78 -14.29 3.45
C VAL A 712 8.11 -13.84 4.75
N ILE A 713 8.57 -12.74 5.35
CA ILE A 713 7.95 -12.16 6.54
C ILE A 713 6.50 -11.73 6.27
N GLU A 714 6.26 -11.07 5.15
CA GLU A 714 4.91 -10.67 4.75
C GLU A 714 3.99 -11.88 4.49
N GLN A 715 4.50 -12.94 3.87
CA GLN A 715 3.76 -14.18 3.67
C GLN A 715 3.41 -14.86 4.99
N ASN A 716 4.35 -14.92 5.93
CA ASN A 716 4.12 -15.48 7.25
C ASN A 716 3.10 -14.66 8.04
N LEU A 717 3.20 -13.34 8.00
CA LEU A 717 2.23 -12.44 8.62
C LEU A 717 0.82 -12.58 8.02
N ASN A 718 0.70 -12.98 6.75
CA ASN A 718 -0.62 -13.24 6.16
C ASN A 718 -1.38 -14.39 6.87
N LYS A 719 -0.68 -15.34 7.51
CA LYS A 719 -1.31 -16.35 8.35
C LYS A 719 -1.81 -15.78 9.69
N VAL A 720 -1.18 -14.69 10.15
CA VAL A 720 -1.56 -14.02 11.40
C VAL A 720 -2.79 -13.15 11.21
N TRP A 721 -2.84 -12.31 10.19
CA TRP A 721 -3.88 -11.29 10.01
C TRP A 721 -4.53 -11.25 8.62
N GLY A 722 -4.29 -12.27 7.79
CA GLY A 722 -4.82 -12.37 6.44
C GLY A 722 -4.08 -11.50 5.43
N LYS A 723 -4.14 -11.89 4.17
CA LYS A 723 -3.53 -11.14 3.06
C LYS A 723 -4.22 -9.79 2.83
N LYS A 724 -5.54 -9.74 3.04
CA LYS A 724 -6.40 -8.58 2.84
C LYS A 724 -7.14 -8.20 4.12
N MET A 725 -7.46 -6.92 4.28
CA MET A 725 -8.32 -6.40 5.36
C MET A 725 -9.81 -6.76 5.19
N GLY A 726 -10.11 -7.79 4.45
CA GLY A 726 -11.39 -8.38 4.14
C GLY A 726 -11.19 -9.82 3.67
N PRO A 727 -12.21 -10.47 3.10
CA PRO A 727 -12.07 -11.79 2.49
C PRO A 727 -10.98 -11.80 1.42
N ASP A 728 -10.29 -12.93 1.25
CA ASP A 728 -9.32 -13.09 0.18
C ASP A 728 -10.01 -12.90 -1.18
N GLY A 729 -9.38 -12.12 -2.06
CA GLY A 729 -9.97 -11.72 -3.33
C GLY A 729 -10.84 -10.45 -3.26
N SER A 730 -11.09 -9.89 -2.06
CA SER A 730 -11.77 -8.61 -1.91
C SER A 730 -10.90 -7.43 -2.44
N LYS A 731 -11.56 -6.29 -2.68
CA LYS A 731 -10.90 -5.03 -3.08
C LYS A 731 -10.27 -4.27 -1.90
N THR A 732 -10.33 -4.85 -0.69
CA THR A 732 -9.73 -4.22 0.50
C THR A 732 -8.21 -4.21 0.45
N ALA A 733 -7.59 -3.39 1.27
CA ALA A 733 -6.15 -3.22 1.35
C ALA A 733 -5.39 -4.52 1.62
N GLY A 734 -4.18 -4.62 1.10
CA GLY A 734 -3.18 -5.54 1.62
C GLY A 734 -2.88 -5.22 3.08
N THR A 735 -3.05 -6.22 3.97
CA THR A 735 -3.00 -6.00 5.41
C THR A 735 -1.66 -5.42 5.88
N ASN A 736 -0.55 -5.94 5.36
CA ASN A 736 0.79 -5.45 5.70
C ASN A 736 0.96 -3.96 5.38
N ARG A 737 0.47 -3.52 4.21
CA ARG A 737 0.50 -2.11 3.80
C ARG A 737 -0.43 -1.25 4.65
N TRP A 738 -1.62 -1.75 4.95
CA TRP A 738 -2.58 -1.04 5.79
C TRP A 738 -2.04 -0.80 7.21
N VAL A 739 -1.41 -1.81 7.83
CA VAL A 739 -0.81 -1.68 9.18
C VAL A 739 0.26 -0.59 9.17
N ARG A 740 1.19 -0.64 8.20
CA ARG A 740 2.23 0.39 8.07
C ARG A 740 1.64 1.79 7.93
N ALA A 741 0.73 1.98 6.99
CA ALA A 741 0.13 3.28 6.72
C ALA A 741 -0.70 3.84 7.90
N SER A 742 -1.42 2.97 8.61
CA SER A 742 -2.29 3.40 9.71
C SER A 742 -1.53 3.82 10.97
N LEU A 743 -0.31 3.32 11.17
CA LEU A 743 0.50 3.59 12.36
C LEU A 743 1.59 4.65 12.15
N SER A 744 1.93 4.98 10.89
CA SER A 744 2.97 5.96 10.57
C SER A 744 2.46 7.41 10.68
N ASP A 745 3.40 8.33 10.92
CA ASP A 745 3.20 9.77 10.72
C ASP A 745 3.51 10.19 9.26
N PHE A 746 3.36 11.48 8.94
CA PHE A 746 3.68 12.00 7.60
C PHE A 746 5.18 12.08 7.28
N ASN A 747 6.04 11.88 8.24
CA ASN A 747 7.48 11.71 8.02
C ASN A 747 7.83 10.25 7.73
N GLY A 748 6.84 9.34 7.70
CA GLY A 748 7.02 7.91 7.54
C GLY A 748 7.60 7.22 8.77
N GLN A 749 7.61 7.91 9.92
CA GLN A 749 8.14 7.36 11.16
C GLN A 749 7.11 6.46 11.82
N LEU A 750 7.56 5.27 12.15
CA LEU A 750 6.81 4.25 12.87
C LEU A 750 7.72 3.71 13.98
N GLN A 751 7.28 3.80 15.22
CA GLN A 751 8.08 3.34 16.37
C GLN A 751 7.76 1.89 16.71
N ALA A 752 8.72 1.17 17.28
CA ALA A 752 8.51 -0.19 17.80
C ALA A 752 7.31 -0.27 18.74
N ARG A 753 7.16 0.72 19.61
CA ARG A 753 6.07 0.80 20.59
C ARG A 753 4.69 0.89 19.93
N ASP A 754 4.57 1.54 18.77
CA ASP A 754 3.30 1.65 18.03
C ASP A 754 2.83 0.28 17.54
N ILE A 755 3.76 -0.56 17.03
CA ILE A 755 3.47 -1.95 16.61
C ILE A 755 3.09 -2.82 17.82
N VAL A 756 3.82 -2.70 18.92
CA VAL A 756 3.54 -3.51 20.12
C VAL A 756 2.16 -3.15 20.71
N ARG A 757 1.83 -1.86 20.79
CA ARG A 757 0.49 -1.38 21.21
C ARG A 757 -0.60 -1.88 20.28
N PHE A 758 -0.38 -1.76 18.98
CA PHE A 758 -1.31 -2.25 17.99
C PHE A 758 -1.59 -3.74 18.17
N LEU A 759 -0.55 -4.57 18.31
CA LEU A 759 -0.72 -6.00 18.55
C LEU A 759 -1.45 -6.28 19.87
N LYS A 760 -1.09 -5.58 20.97
CA LYS A 760 -1.80 -5.67 22.26
C LYS A 760 -3.30 -5.44 22.09
N TYR A 761 -3.71 -4.40 21.40
CA TYR A 761 -5.14 -4.09 21.22
C TYR A 761 -5.83 -4.98 20.19
N ALA A 762 -5.11 -5.46 19.17
CA ALA A 762 -5.66 -6.38 18.18
C ALA A 762 -6.04 -7.75 18.79
N THR A 763 -5.41 -8.13 19.90
CA THR A 763 -5.80 -9.34 20.65
C THR A 763 -7.03 -9.15 21.52
N MET A 764 -7.37 -7.92 21.89
CA MET A 764 -8.48 -7.59 22.78
C MET A 764 -9.82 -7.39 22.04
N GLY A 765 -9.82 -7.46 20.71
CA GLY A 765 -11.03 -7.27 19.91
C GLY A 765 -12.10 -8.30 20.23
N ASN A 766 -13.32 -7.82 20.50
CA ASN A 766 -14.47 -8.68 20.83
C ASN A 766 -15.13 -9.14 19.52
N ASP A 767 -14.67 -10.25 18.97
CA ASP A 767 -15.20 -10.87 17.75
C ASP A 767 -16.20 -12.00 18.05
N GLU A 768 -16.63 -12.15 19.30
CA GLU A 768 -17.56 -13.21 19.71
C GLU A 768 -18.88 -13.10 18.94
N GLY A 769 -19.11 -14.04 18.04
CA GLY A 769 -20.33 -14.17 17.24
C GLY A 769 -20.24 -13.66 15.79
N LYS A 770 -19.11 -13.09 15.32
CA LYS A 770 -18.93 -12.62 13.95
C LYS A 770 -17.67 -13.18 13.25
N ARG A 771 -17.21 -14.36 13.63
CA ARG A 771 -16.03 -14.97 13.02
C ARG A 771 -16.35 -15.50 11.61
N GLU A 772 -16.23 -14.63 10.62
CA GLU A 772 -16.20 -15.01 9.21
C GLU A 772 -14.81 -15.53 8.76
N TYR A 773 -13.78 -15.38 9.63
CA TYR A 773 -12.38 -15.58 9.25
C TYR A 773 -11.72 -16.65 10.13
N HIS A 774 -11.69 -17.90 9.65
CA HIS A 774 -10.92 -18.99 10.27
C HIS A 774 -9.53 -19.19 9.63
N ASP A 775 -9.22 -18.42 8.58
CA ASP A 775 -7.97 -18.45 7.86
C ASP A 775 -6.86 -17.60 8.51
N ARG A 776 -7.17 -16.89 9.59
CA ARG A 776 -6.29 -15.95 10.27
C ARG A 776 -6.53 -15.88 11.78
N LEU A 777 -5.51 -15.44 12.53
CA LEU A 777 -5.53 -15.37 13.99
C LEU A 777 -6.06 -14.02 14.52
N LEU A 778 -5.87 -12.93 13.76
CA LEU A 778 -6.37 -11.58 14.05
C LEU A 778 -7.32 -11.14 12.93
N THR A 779 -8.52 -10.71 13.30
CA THR A 779 -9.55 -10.30 12.33
C THR A 779 -9.39 -8.83 11.92
N PRO A 780 -9.89 -8.44 10.73
CA PRO A 780 -9.86 -7.06 10.29
C PRO A 780 -10.52 -6.08 11.27
N ASP A 781 -11.65 -6.45 11.88
CA ASP A 781 -12.35 -5.58 12.82
C ASP A 781 -11.58 -5.38 14.12
N ALA A 782 -10.94 -6.44 14.65
CA ALA A 782 -10.06 -6.34 15.80
C ALA A 782 -8.87 -5.41 15.51
N MET A 783 -8.29 -5.50 14.33
CA MET A 783 -7.18 -4.65 13.90
C MET A 783 -7.58 -3.18 13.74
N LYS A 784 -8.76 -2.89 13.17
CA LYS A 784 -9.29 -1.53 13.05
C LYS A 784 -9.53 -0.90 14.43
N GLY A 785 -10.12 -1.66 15.35
CA GLY A 785 -10.28 -1.24 16.73
C GLY A 785 -8.95 -0.99 17.44
N ALA A 786 -7.95 -1.82 17.15
CA ALA A 786 -6.60 -1.68 17.70
C ALA A 786 -5.92 -0.36 17.29
N VAL A 787 -6.06 0.08 16.03
CA VAL A 787 -5.53 1.37 15.58
C VAL A 787 -6.18 2.53 16.35
N GLN A 788 -7.48 2.45 16.60
CA GLN A 788 -8.19 3.49 17.36
C GLN A 788 -7.66 3.62 18.80
N GLU A 789 -7.47 2.50 19.48
CA GLU A 789 -6.95 2.50 20.86
C GLU A 789 -5.45 2.86 20.91
N ALA A 790 -4.65 2.32 20.01
CA ALA A 790 -3.23 2.65 19.92
C ALA A 790 -3.00 4.14 19.64
N SER A 791 -3.86 4.77 18.82
CA SER A 791 -3.75 6.20 18.51
C SER A 791 -3.98 7.09 19.74
N LYS A 792 -4.85 6.68 20.69
CA LYS A 792 -5.08 7.41 21.94
C LYS A 792 -3.81 7.41 22.82
N GLU A 793 -3.21 6.22 23.02
CA GLU A 793 -1.98 6.11 23.80
C GLU A 793 -0.81 6.87 23.12
N LYS A 794 -0.73 6.85 21.78
CA LYS A 794 0.28 7.61 21.04
C LYS A 794 0.12 9.10 21.22
N LEU A 795 -1.09 9.63 21.11
CA LEU A 795 -1.36 11.06 21.32
C LEU A 795 -0.99 11.49 22.73
N ASP A 796 -1.40 10.74 23.77
CA ASP A 796 -1.08 11.02 25.16
C ASP A 796 0.44 10.96 25.44
N GLU A 797 1.16 10.08 24.74
CA GLU A 797 2.61 10.00 24.84
C GLU A 797 3.29 11.23 24.21
N VAL A 798 2.89 11.58 22.99
CA VAL A 798 3.44 12.76 22.28
C VAL A 798 3.17 14.04 23.05
N GLU A 799 1.99 14.19 23.66
CA GLU A 799 1.65 15.36 24.52
C GLU A 799 2.54 15.45 25.77
N ARG A 800 2.93 14.32 26.33
CA ARG A 800 3.85 14.28 27.48
C ARG A 800 5.30 14.52 27.07
N GLU A 801 5.67 14.09 25.90
CA GLU A 801 7.04 14.13 25.43
C GLU A 801 7.46 15.45 24.81
N ILE A 802 6.53 16.08 24.08
CA ILE A 802 6.79 17.32 23.36
C ILE A 802 5.78 18.36 23.87
N GLN A 803 6.11 18.96 25.04
CA GLN A 803 5.22 19.93 25.69
C GLN A 803 4.69 21.03 24.77
N PRO A 804 5.46 21.60 23.82
CA PRO A 804 4.91 22.56 22.87
C PRO A 804 3.77 22.02 22.02
N LEU A 805 3.82 20.73 21.57
CA LEU A 805 2.75 20.10 20.79
C LEU A 805 1.45 19.89 21.58
N LYS A 806 1.52 19.79 22.91
CA LYS A 806 0.36 19.65 23.76
C LYS A 806 -0.64 20.79 23.55
N LYS A 807 -0.15 22.03 23.42
CA LYS A 807 -1.01 23.20 23.14
C LYS A 807 -1.69 23.08 21.80
N SER A 808 -0.95 22.70 20.76
CA SER A 808 -1.46 22.54 19.40
C SER A 808 -2.53 21.43 19.34
N PHE A 809 -2.28 20.29 19.98
CA PHE A 809 -3.26 19.21 20.05
C PHE A 809 -4.48 19.58 20.90
N GLN A 810 -4.32 20.37 21.96
CA GLN A 810 -5.45 20.84 22.74
C GLN A 810 -6.37 21.74 21.92
N ILE A 811 -5.83 22.63 21.10
CA ILE A 811 -6.61 23.44 20.15
C ILE A 811 -7.41 22.54 19.20
N LEU A 812 -6.78 21.50 18.65
CA LEU A 812 -7.44 20.55 17.76
C LEU A 812 -8.53 19.72 18.49
N LYS A 813 -8.31 19.32 19.74
CA LYS A 813 -9.29 18.61 20.58
C LYS A 813 -10.52 19.46 20.89
N GLU A 814 -10.37 20.77 21.08
CA GLU A 814 -11.43 21.72 21.45
C GLU A 814 -12.31 22.15 20.27
N ILE A 815 -11.97 21.78 19.03
CA ILE A 815 -12.79 22.01 17.85
C ILE A 815 -14.13 21.28 18.00
N SER A 816 -15.23 21.95 17.62
CA SER A 816 -16.56 21.36 17.65
C SER A 816 -16.70 20.18 16.69
N LYS A 817 -17.48 19.16 17.06
CA LYS A 817 -17.60 17.90 16.31
C LYS A 817 -18.01 18.07 14.85
N ASP A 818 -18.86 19.05 14.55
CA ASP A 818 -19.33 19.39 13.20
C ASP A 818 -18.23 19.93 12.29
N LYS A 819 -17.13 20.45 12.86
CA LYS A 819 -15.96 20.99 12.14
C LYS A 819 -14.75 20.04 12.12
N LYS A 820 -14.84 18.90 12.84
CA LYS A 820 -13.77 17.90 12.87
C LYS A 820 -13.77 17.04 11.61
N GLN A 821 -13.18 17.54 10.56
CA GLN A 821 -13.02 16.83 9.29
C GLN A 821 -11.61 16.96 8.71
N VAL A 822 -11.23 16.02 7.87
CA VAL A 822 -9.98 16.03 7.08
C VAL A 822 -10.36 16.06 5.59
N PRO A 823 -9.84 17.04 4.79
CA PRO A 823 -8.88 18.10 5.15
C PRO A 823 -9.42 19.07 6.19
N LEU A 824 -8.51 19.70 6.93
CA LEU A 824 -8.87 20.66 7.97
C LEU A 824 -9.56 21.90 7.35
N LEU A 825 -10.64 22.34 7.99
CA LEU A 825 -11.35 23.54 7.53
C LEU A 825 -10.53 24.80 7.77
N PRO A 826 -10.64 25.86 6.93
CA PRO A 826 -10.00 27.15 7.18
C PRO A 826 -10.27 27.71 8.55
N SER A 827 -11.50 27.55 9.07
CA SER A 827 -11.90 28.00 10.42
C SER A 827 -11.21 27.22 11.57
N VAL A 828 -10.61 26.09 11.29
CA VAL A 828 -9.76 25.34 12.23
C VAL A 828 -8.33 25.86 12.17
N LEU A 829 -7.83 26.13 10.95
CA LEU A 829 -6.48 26.66 10.72
C LEU A 829 -6.32 28.06 11.31
N GLU A 830 -7.35 28.91 11.23
CA GLU A 830 -7.36 30.25 11.85
C GLU A 830 -7.15 30.20 13.38
N LYS A 831 -7.45 29.10 14.03
CA LYS A 831 -7.22 28.90 15.47
C LYS A 831 -5.83 28.37 15.81
N LEU A 832 -5.10 27.85 14.83
CA LEU A 832 -3.75 27.35 15.02
C LEU A 832 -2.76 28.48 14.71
N PRO A 833 -1.94 28.93 15.66
CA PRO A 833 -0.85 29.85 15.41
C PRO A 833 0.12 29.29 14.36
N SER A 834 0.71 30.15 13.53
CA SER A 834 1.64 29.72 12.48
C SER A 834 2.88 28.98 13.01
N GLU A 835 3.32 29.27 14.23
CA GLU A 835 4.40 28.55 14.90
C GLU A 835 3.97 27.12 15.29
N ASP A 836 2.75 26.96 15.78
CA ASP A 836 2.17 25.66 16.11
C ASP A 836 1.99 24.79 14.85
N MET A 837 1.56 25.38 13.72
CA MET A 837 1.46 24.68 12.44
C MET A 837 2.82 24.15 11.98
N LYS A 838 3.84 25.01 11.97
CA LYS A 838 5.22 24.61 11.62
C LYS A 838 5.75 23.52 12.54
N LEU A 839 5.42 23.59 13.82
CA LEU A 839 5.83 22.58 14.80
C LEU A 839 5.16 21.23 14.49
N LEU A 840 3.86 21.22 14.21
CA LEU A 840 3.13 20.02 13.82
C LEU A 840 3.67 19.44 12.52
N GLU A 841 3.99 20.28 11.53
CA GLU A 841 4.59 19.85 10.25
C GLU A 841 5.97 19.24 10.44
N ARG A 842 6.83 19.86 11.23
CA ARG A 842 8.17 19.36 11.56
C ARG A 842 8.13 17.96 12.16
N HIS A 843 7.12 17.68 12.99
CA HIS A 843 6.94 16.39 13.64
C HIS A 843 6.06 15.39 12.87
N GLY A 844 5.65 15.72 11.63
CA GLY A 844 4.85 14.83 10.77
C GLY A 844 3.39 14.66 11.20
N TYR A 845 2.87 15.54 12.05
CA TYR A 845 1.47 15.50 12.50
C TYR A 845 0.55 16.43 11.72
N LEU A 846 1.11 17.23 10.83
CA LEU A 846 0.42 18.06 9.88
C LEU A 846 1.17 18.03 8.55
N ILE A 847 0.45 18.09 7.44
CA ILE A 847 1.04 18.27 6.12
C ILE A 847 0.14 19.18 5.28
N GLU A 848 0.76 20.11 4.56
CA GLU A 848 0.09 20.89 3.55
C GLU A 848 0.27 20.25 2.18
N THR A 849 -0.82 20.10 1.44
CA THR A 849 -0.78 19.64 0.06
C THR A 849 -1.92 20.29 -0.72
N ASP A 850 -1.57 20.95 -1.84
CA ASP A 850 -2.52 21.67 -2.72
C ASP A 850 -3.36 22.75 -1.96
N GLY A 851 -2.77 23.39 -0.96
CA GLY A 851 -3.46 24.40 -0.14
C GLY A 851 -4.44 23.82 0.90
N GLU A 852 -4.45 22.51 1.10
CA GLU A 852 -5.24 21.82 2.11
C GLU A 852 -4.34 21.15 3.14
N TYR A 853 -4.81 21.07 4.38
CA TYR A 853 -4.06 20.54 5.51
C TYR A 853 -4.63 19.21 6.01
N TYR A 854 -3.74 18.25 6.27
CA TYR A 854 -4.10 16.89 6.68
C TYR A 854 -3.38 16.49 7.96
N ILE A 855 -4.02 15.62 8.76
CA ILE A 855 -3.45 14.98 9.95
C ILE A 855 -3.36 13.46 9.72
N PRO A 856 -2.30 12.76 10.20
CA PRO A 856 -2.10 11.34 9.92
C PRO A 856 -3.08 10.45 10.70
N GLU A 857 -3.34 9.24 10.19
CA GLU A 857 -4.23 8.26 10.81
C GLU A 857 -3.81 7.92 12.24
N SER A 858 -2.50 7.87 12.50
CA SER A 858 -1.92 7.53 13.80
C SER A 858 -2.38 8.43 14.97
N ILE A 859 -2.92 9.63 14.69
CA ILE A 859 -3.48 10.54 15.71
C ILE A 859 -4.91 10.98 15.39
N ARG A 860 -5.36 10.82 14.15
CA ARG A 860 -6.67 11.32 13.69
C ARG A 860 -7.83 10.77 14.52
N TYR A 861 -7.82 9.49 14.82
CA TYR A 861 -8.85 8.85 15.63
C TYR A 861 -8.89 9.42 17.06
N ALA A 862 -7.73 9.61 17.68
CA ALA A 862 -7.64 10.17 19.03
C ALA A 862 -8.16 11.61 19.10
N LEU A 863 -7.96 12.39 18.04
CA LEU A 863 -8.47 13.76 17.93
C LEU A 863 -9.96 13.82 17.53
N GLY A 864 -10.56 12.69 17.09
CA GLY A 864 -11.96 12.57 16.72
C GLY A 864 -12.33 13.23 15.38
N TYR A 865 -11.39 13.29 14.43
CA TYR A 865 -11.62 13.87 13.10
C TYR A 865 -12.14 12.81 12.12
N ASN A 866 -13.20 13.16 11.38
CA ASN A 866 -13.77 12.34 10.32
C ASN A 866 -13.14 12.68 8.96
N LYS A 867 -13.14 11.72 8.03
CA LYS A 867 -12.69 11.96 6.66
C LYS A 867 -13.85 12.39 5.78
N THR A 868 -13.67 13.46 5.01
CA THR A 868 -14.51 13.68 3.84
C THR A 868 -14.10 12.73 2.73
N LYS A 869 -14.94 12.57 1.70
CA LYS A 869 -14.62 11.72 0.54
C LYS A 869 -13.25 12.06 -0.07
N ARG A 870 -13.00 13.34 -0.34
CA ARG A 870 -11.73 13.83 -0.90
C ARG A 870 -10.59 13.73 0.10
N GLY A 871 -10.84 14.11 1.34
CA GLY A 871 -9.84 14.05 2.40
C GLY A 871 -9.35 12.65 2.71
N GLY A 872 -10.24 11.64 2.62
CA GLY A 872 -9.86 10.24 2.78
C GLY A 872 -8.87 9.78 1.72
N ILE A 873 -9.18 9.99 0.45
CA ILE A 873 -8.32 9.59 -0.68
C ILE A 873 -6.95 10.25 -0.58
N LYS A 874 -6.91 11.56 -0.32
CA LYS A 874 -5.65 12.30 -0.24
C LYS A 874 -4.79 11.84 0.94
N LEU A 875 -5.40 11.63 2.09
CA LEU A 875 -4.70 11.15 3.28
C LEU A 875 -4.04 9.78 3.03
N VAL A 876 -4.76 8.86 2.40
CA VAL A 876 -4.24 7.54 2.06
C VAL A 876 -3.13 7.62 1.02
N SER A 877 -3.27 8.47 -0.01
CA SER A 877 -2.22 8.72 -0.99
C SER A 877 -0.94 9.25 -0.33
N LEU A 878 -1.06 10.20 0.60
CA LEU A 878 0.07 10.74 1.36
C LEU A 878 0.77 9.70 2.23
N LEU A 879 0.03 8.79 2.84
CA LEU A 879 0.59 7.72 3.68
C LEU A 879 1.19 6.58 2.87
N ALA A 880 0.62 6.25 1.73
CA ALA A 880 1.04 5.10 0.92
C ALA A 880 2.25 5.37 0.02
N ASN A 881 2.53 6.64 -0.27
CA ASN A 881 3.66 7.06 -1.12
C ASN A 881 4.95 7.37 -0.33
N LYS A 882 4.94 7.10 0.96
CA LYS A 882 6.11 7.16 1.86
C LYS A 882 6.43 5.79 2.41
#